data_02d50f88090189eb47eb961e341b5737
#
_entry.id   02d50f88090189eb47eb961e341b5737
#
_cell.length_a   1.000
_cell.length_b   1.000
_cell.length_c   1.000
_cell.angle_alpha   90.00
_cell.angle_beta   90.00
_cell.angle_gamma   90.00
#
_symmetry.space_group_name_H-M   'P 1'
#
loop_
_entity.id
_entity.type
_entity.pdbx_description
1 polymer ?
#
loop_
_entity_poly.entity_id
_entity_poly.type
_entity_poly.pdbx_seq_one_letter_code
_entity_poly.pdbx_strand_id
1 'polypeptide(L)'
;MLLRTFAFMCAFARKLRTSFALLAPFLLFLTATVWAAPARTQLQVTGYVINADLYPADNKLSATAQVTFTALEDLTAPIFELNNGLQLTKVTDASKKPINANAERLTTNSTVRFSLSTPIPKGTSTTWTFEYSGVLKGAETSPVEGIKLASVEDPISILLYAGRWFPMVGLYTNRFTAEMHIRVPSDERVVGSGSGIAAPKSLPGNRTEYIFNWAKPGFPGTIIAGKFLEPITAPGINNIRAFVTEPRKAAAVTLAQDAAKQFEFMTTTFGQPESSHISLVELPADAVAATWAPEIAGLSGGRVAGKTYSRLLANTLAHQWWGSEISPATMNDAWIVMGMSRYAELMYVEDSAGKTAFQSAIADVQAGALAYDTEPLATVGRLDPFSPQFQSMTLEKGAMVFHMLRWELGDDAFIKFLRGLLSQYMDKPVRTANVQAVAEAQSQLQLTSFFAQWIDGTGAPTFTNKYTVFRLSSNKGFRTVGSIAQDLDLFRMPIELRIETDGKTEIRRVDIAGTESQFSIETFGRPRRISIDPQNWLLKSTPDLAVRVAVLRGQQQVAQGDLTAGLIEYQKALDANKASSLASYRIGEVFFMQRNYQSAANSFRDALRGDGDPKWVEVWSHIELGRIFDVTGQRDRAVNEYRLAVQTNDNTQGAINEARALMQKPYQREHTDN
;
A
#
# COMPACT_ATOMS: atom_id res chain seq x y z
N MET A 1 59.26 -12.22 23.34
CA MET A 1 58.59 -10.93 23.08
C MET A 1 57.18 -10.89 23.70
N LEU A 2 56.79 -11.85 24.52
CA LEU A 2 55.47 -11.96 25.18
C LEU A 2 55.48 -11.70 26.70
N LEU A 3 56.63 -11.38 27.28
CA LEU A 3 56.77 -11.11 28.73
C LEU A 3 56.91 -9.61 29.09
N ARG A 4 56.92 -8.70 28.12
CA ARG A 4 57.02 -7.24 28.39
C ARG A 4 55.68 -6.49 28.33
N THR A 5 54.62 -7.12 27.82
CA THR A 5 53.29 -6.52 27.72
C THR A 5 52.42 -6.71 28.98
N PHE A 6 52.74 -7.68 29.84
CA PHE A 6 52.00 -7.91 31.08
C PHE A 6 52.41 -7.00 32.24
N ALA A 7 53.60 -6.45 32.22
CA ALA A 7 54.08 -5.53 33.27
C ALA A 7 53.52 -4.09 33.13
N PHE A 8 53.08 -3.69 31.95
CA PHE A 8 52.52 -2.35 31.70
C PHE A 8 51.03 -2.24 32.05
N MET A 9 50.29 -3.34 31.99
CA MET A 9 48.85 -3.37 32.38
C MET A 9 48.63 -3.40 33.88
N CYS A 10 49.56 -3.96 34.68
CA CYS A 10 49.45 -3.95 36.14
C CYS A 10 49.84 -2.62 36.80
N ALA A 11 50.63 -1.77 36.14
CA ALA A 11 50.98 -0.44 36.65
C ALA A 11 49.87 0.61 36.41
N PHE A 12 49.05 0.42 35.39
CA PHE A 12 47.92 1.32 35.08
C PHE A 12 46.71 1.07 35.99
N ALA A 13 46.52 -0.17 36.45
CA ALA A 13 45.44 -0.55 37.35
C ALA A 13 45.64 -0.09 38.82
N ARG A 14 46.84 0.27 39.20
CA ARG A 14 47.13 0.74 40.57
C ARG A 14 47.01 2.25 40.74
N LYS A 15 47.01 3.05 39.68
CA LYS A 15 46.81 4.52 39.76
C LYS A 15 45.35 4.96 39.62
N LEU A 16 44.44 4.06 39.31
CA LEU A 16 42.99 4.37 39.19
C LEU A 16 42.19 4.05 40.46
N ARG A 17 42.85 3.60 41.57
CA ARG A 17 42.12 3.27 42.81
C ARG A 17 42.04 4.39 43.84
N THR A 18 42.63 5.55 43.62
CA THR A 18 42.63 6.67 44.58
C THR A 18 41.93 7.93 44.12
N SER A 19 41.23 7.92 42.97
CA SER A 19 40.45 9.10 42.50
C SER A 19 38.98 8.81 42.23
N PHE A 20 38.45 7.72 42.74
CA PHE A 20 37.01 7.34 42.52
C PHE A 20 36.15 7.43 43.79
N ALA A 21 36.53 8.27 44.74
CA ALA A 21 35.78 8.46 46.00
C ALA A 21 34.98 9.77 46.07
N LEU A 22 34.84 10.53 44.98
CA LEU A 22 34.06 11.78 45.00
C LEU A 22 33.37 12.05 43.64
N LEU A 23 32.62 11.07 43.10
CA LEU A 23 31.63 11.29 42.05
C LEU A 23 30.59 10.16 42.08
N ALA A 24 29.69 10.26 43.01
CA ALA A 24 28.36 9.68 42.97
C ALA A 24 27.38 10.85 42.85
N PRO A 25 26.21 10.71 42.24
CA PRO A 25 25.73 9.73 41.29
C PRO A 25 25.39 10.39 39.93
N PHE A 26 26.09 10.09 38.89
CA PHE A 26 25.51 10.33 37.58
C PHE A 26 24.51 9.20 37.38
N LEU A 27 23.27 9.51 37.71
CA LEU A 27 22.10 8.72 37.36
C LEU A 27 22.27 8.21 35.92
N LEU A 28 22.30 6.90 35.79
CA LEU A 28 21.77 6.24 34.58
C LEU A 28 20.32 6.73 34.41
N PHE A 29 20.11 7.80 33.68
CA PHE A 29 18.90 7.96 32.88
C PHE A 29 18.98 6.89 31.80
N LEU A 30 18.58 5.65 32.15
CA LEU A 30 17.90 4.83 31.20
C LEU A 30 16.70 5.70 30.75
N THR A 31 16.83 6.35 29.63
CA THR A 31 15.69 6.73 28.84
C THR A 31 15.05 5.39 28.45
N ALA A 32 14.22 4.87 29.36
CA ALA A 32 13.14 4.00 28.94
C ALA A 32 12.41 4.85 27.90
N THR A 33 12.61 4.56 26.62
CA THR A 33 11.66 4.90 25.59
C THR A 33 10.39 4.26 26.08
N VAL A 34 9.56 5.06 26.75
CA VAL A 34 8.17 4.70 27.05
C VAL A 34 7.55 4.54 25.67
N TRP A 35 7.49 3.32 25.23
CA TRP A 35 6.72 2.94 24.06
C TRP A 35 5.30 3.32 24.43
N ALA A 36 4.84 4.45 23.90
CA ALA A 36 3.47 4.88 24.10
C ALA A 36 2.59 3.75 23.60
N ALA A 37 1.85 3.12 24.49
CA ALA A 37 0.80 2.19 24.11
C ALA A 37 -0.08 2.91 23.07
N PRO A 38 -0.56 2.23 22.02
CA PRO A 38 -1.44 2.86 21.03
C PRO A 38 -2.55 3.58 21.80
N ALA A 39 -2.74 4.87 21.49
CA ALA A 39 -3.68 5.71 22.20
C ALA A 39 -5.05 5.02 22.15
N ARG A 40 -5.59 4.65 23.31
CA ARG A 40 -6.93 4.07 23.39
C ARG A 40 -7.92 5.09 22.85
N THR A 41 -8.82 4.63 21.98
CA THR A 41 -9.91 5.46 21.49
C THR A 41 -10.77 5.89 22.68
N GLN A 42 -10.70 7.16 23.04
CA GLN A 42 -11.38 7.72 24.21
C GLN A 42 -12.86 8.00 23.96
N LEU A 43 -13.23 8.23 22.71
CA LEU A 43 -14.57 8.56 22.27
C LEU A 43 -14.87 7.88 20.93
N GLN A 44 -16.13 7.65 20.66
CA GLN A 44 -16.64 7.12 19.41
C GLN A 44 -17.54 8.17 18.75
N VAL A 45 -17.18 8.64 17.58
CA VAL A 45 -18.07 9.48 16.78
C VAL A 45 -19.13 8.60 16.12
N THR A 46 -20.39 8.97 16.24
CA THR A 46 -21.53 8.23 15.71
C THR A 46 -22.15 8.92 14.49
N GLY A 47 -22.02 10.26 14.36
CA GLY A 47 -22.61 10.98 13.25
C GLY A 47 -22.08 12.39 13.06
N TYR A 48 -22.20 12.84 11.81
CA TYR A 48 -21.86 14.20 11.40
C TYR A 48 -23.01 14.87 10.65
N VAL A 49 -23.14 16.21 10.85
CA VAL A 49 -23.82 17.10 9.90
C VAL A 49 -22.82 18.17 9.50
N ILE A 50 -22.41 18.18 8.23
CA ILE A 50 -21.34 19.05 7.73
C ILE A 50 -21.91 20.00 6.69
N ASN A 51 -21.64 21.30 6.85
CA ASN A 51 -21.89 22.33 5.87
C ASN A 51 -20.54 22.91 5.43
N ALA A 52 -20.19 22.80 4.15
CA ALA A 52 -18.90 23.21 3.62
C ALA A 52 -19.05 24.05 2.35
N ASP A 53 -18.36 25.16 2.32
CA ASP A 53 -18.25 26.07 1.19
C ASP A 53 -16.84 26.01 0.61
N LEU A 54 -16.71 25.59 -0.65
CA LEU A 54 -15.44 25.51 -1.37
C LEU A 54 -15.29 26.77 -2.26
N TYR A 55 -14.14 27.41 -2.19
CA TYR A 55 -13.75 28.57 -2.99
C TYR A 55 -12.44 28.26 -3.73
N PRO A 56 -12.48 27.56 -4.89
CA PRO A 56 -11.28 27.12 -5.59
C PRO A 56 -10.37 28.27 -6.04
N ALA A 57 -10.94 29.44 -6.40
CA ALA A 57 -10.17 30.62 -6.77
C ALA A 57 -9.27 31.15 -5.63
N ASP A 58 -9.69 30.95 -4.38
CA ASP A 58 -8.97 31.38 -3.17
C ASP A 58 -8.26 30.22 -2.46
N ASN A 59 -8.34 28.99 -3.00
CA ASN A 59 -7.92 27.74 -2.37
C ASN A 59 -8.50 27.55 -0.97
N LYS A 60 -9.71 28.06 -0.72
CA LYS A 60 -10.27 28.18 0.63
C LYS A 60 -11.42 27.22 0.86
N LEU A 61 -11.40 26.60 2.03
CA LEU A 61 -12.52 25.89 2.65
C LEU A 61 -13.06 26.71 3.83
N SER A 62 -14.40 26.84 3.93
CA SER A 62 -15.09 27.34 5.11
C SER A 62 -16.18 26.34 5.49
N ALA A 63 -16.20 25.86 6.72
CA ALA A 63 -17.12 24.81 7.10
C ALA A 63 -17.59 24.87 8.54
N THR A 64 -18.76 24.26 8.76
CA THR A 64 -19.27 23.88 10.09
C THR A 64 -19.50 22.39 10.13
N ALA A 65 -19.07 21.73 11.21
CA ALA A 65 -19.33 20.32 11.44
C ALA A 65 -19.98 20.11 12.82
N GLN A 66 -21.19 19.60 12.82
CA GLN A 66 -21.80 19.06 14.03
C GLN A 66 -21.31 17.61 14.18
N VAL A 67 -20.65 17.33 15.29
CA VAL A 67 -20.03 16.04 15.59
C VAL A 67 -20.75 15.43 16.80
N THR A 68 -21.48 14.35 16.59
CA THR A 68 -22.12 13.59 17.66
C THR A 68 -21.21 12.43 18.05
N PHE A 69 -20.86 12.34 19.32
CA PHE A 69 -19.97 11.31 19.84
C PHE A 69 -20.35 10.80 21.21
N THR A 70 -19.92 9.60 21.54
CA THR A 70 -20.12 8.97 22.86
C THR A 70 -18.76 8.81 23.54
N ALA A 71 -18.66 9.22 24.80
CA ALA A 71 -17.48 9.04 25.62
C ALA A 71 -17.32 7.55 26.01
N LEU A 72 -16.18 6.95 25.73
CA LEU A 72 -15.88 5.53 26.05
C LEU A 72 -15.24 5.38 27.45
N GLU A 73 -14.78 6.48 28.02
CA GLU A 73 -14.23 6.63 29.36
C GLU A 73 -14.62 8.00 29.90
N ASP A 74 -14.28 8.35 31.14
CA ASP A 74 -14.49 9.72 31.69
C ASP A 74 -13.54 10.66 30.94
N LEU A 75 -14.09 11.47 30.04
CA LEU A 75 -13.37 12.19 29.02
C LEU A 75 -12.96 13.58 29.52
N THR A 76 -11.70 13.75 29.86
CA THR A 76 -11.12 15.02 30.33
C THR A 76 -10.42 15.79 29.22
N ALA A 77 -9.91 15.10 28.20
CA ALA A 77 -9.12 15.71 27.15
C ALA A 77 -9.42 15.08 25.76
N PRO A 78 -10.64 15.30 25.19
CA PRO A 78 -10.97 14.81 23.86
C PRO A 78 -10.01 15.34 22.80
N ILE A 79 -9.62 14.44 21.88
CA ILE A 79 -8.72 14.74 20.78
C ILE A 79 -9.46 14.45 19.47
N PHE A 80 -9.41 15.42 18.56
CA PHE A 80 -9.92 15.29 17.21
C PHE A 80 -8.78 15.51 16.19
N GLU A 81 -8.81 14.75 15.12
CA GLU A 81 -7.91 14.95 13.98
C GLU A 81 -8.51 16.02 13.06
N LEU A 82 -7.69 17.00 12.65
CA LEU A 82 -8.10 18.08 11.74
C LEU A 82 -6.89 18.59 10.97
N ASN A 83 -7.00 18.72 9.64
CA ASN A 83 -5.95 19.19 8.75
C ASN A 83 -5.27 20.47 9.27
N ASN A 84 -3.96 20.53 9.17
CA ASN A 84 -3.16 21.67 9.66
C ASN A 84 -3.44 23.00 8.93
N GLY A 85 -3.91 22.95 7.68
CA GLY A 85 -4.33 24.12 6.92
C GLY A 85 -5.64 24.76 7.40
N LEU A 86 -6.37 24.06 8.31
CA LEU A 86 -7.66 24.51 8.81
C LEU A 86 -7.56 25.08 10.23
N GLN A 87 -8.09 26.27 10.46
CA GLN A 87 -8.11 26.93 11.75
C GLN A 87 -9.50 26.86 12.37
N LEU A 88 -9.58 26.41 13.62
CA LEU A 88 -10.80 26.47 14.42
C LEU A 88 -11.07 27.92 14.82
N THR A 89 -12.28 28.38 14.54
CA THR A 89 -12.74 29.69 14.94
C THR A 89 -13.65 29.64 16.17
N LYS A 90 -14.41 28.53 16.30
CA LYS A 90 -15.34 28.39 17.40
C LYS A 90 -15.73 26.93 17.60
N VAL A 91 -15.97 26.54 18.86
CA VAL A 91 -16.56 25.26 19.23
C VAL A 91 -17.65 25.47 20.24
N THR A 92 -18.84 24.91 19.98
CA THR A 92 -20.00 25.04 20.87
C THR A 92 -20.65 23.71 21.17
N ASP A 93 -21.37 23.63 22.28
CA ASP A 93 -22.21 22.48 22.61
C ASP A 93 -23.56 22.50 21.84
N ALA A 94 -24.43 21.53 22.10
CA ALA A 94 -25.75 21.42 21.51
C ALA A 94 -26.67 22.62 21.84
N SER A 95 -26.41 23.34 22.94
CA SER A 95 -27.12 24.54 23.35
C SER A 95 -26.54 25.83 22.75
N LYS A 96 -25.59 25.70 21.82
CA LYS A 96 -24.84 26.81 21.19
C LYS A 96 -23.97 27.61 22.16
N LYS A 97 -23.69 27.09 23.35
CA LYS A 97 -22.76 27.71 24.30
C LYS A 97 -21.33 27.33 23.93
N PRO A 98 -20.37 28.27 24.04
CA PRO A 98 -18.94 27.92 23.83
C PRO A 98 -18.52 26.80 24.77
N ILE A 99 -17.74 25.83 24.24
CA ILE A 99 -17.16 24.79 25.06
C ILE A 99 -16.13 25.42 26.00
N ASN A 100 -16.31 25.18 27.29
CA ASN A 100 -15.39 25.66 28.32
C ASN A 100 -14.15 24.74 28.37
N ALA A 101 -13.27 24.92 27.41
CA ALA A 101 -12.04 24.14 27.27
C ALA A 101 -10.95 24.96 26.59
N ASN A 102 -9.70 24.70 26.96
CA ASN A 102 -8.54 25.18 26.20
C ASN A 102 -8.27 24.23 25.03
N ALA A 103 -8.26 24.77 23.82
CA ALA A 103 -7.92 24.02 22.62
C ALA A 103 -6.42 24.17 22.32
N GLU A 104 -5.72 23.04 22.24
CA GLU A 104 -4.30 22.98 21.86
C GLU A 104 -4.18 22.29 20.52
N ARG A 105 -3.49 22.95 19.57
CA ARG A 105 -3.19 22.40 18.24
C ARG A 105 -1.87 21.70 18.25
N LEU A 106 -1.84 20.42 17.87
CA LEU A 106 -0.64 19.62 17.69
C LEU A 106 -0.43 19.35 16.18
N THR A 107 0.43 20.14 15.57
CA THR A 107 0.65 20.10 14.11
C THR A 107 1.38 18.86 13.63
N THR A 108 2.21 18.23 14.47
CA THR A 108 2.97 17.02 14.15
C THR A 108 2.10 15.82 13.78
N ASN A 109 0.88 15.75 14.30
CA ASN A 109 -0.08 14.67 14.03
C ASN A 109 -1.45 15.16 13.58
N SER A 110 -1.55 16.45 13.19
CA SER A 110 -2.78 17.07 12.72
C SER A 110 -3.96 16.91 13.70
N THR A 111 -3.73 17.09 15.01
CA THR A 111 -4.77 16.95 16.03
C THR A 111 -5.06 18.25 16.76
N VAL A 112 -6.27 18.33 17.32
CA VAL A 112 -6.71 19.37 18.26
C VAL A 112 -7.17 18.70 19.53
N ARG A 113 -6.51 19.04 20.63
CA ARG A 113 -6.81 18.54 21.97
C ARG A 113 -7.57 19.60 22.75
N PHE A 114 -8.64 19.18 23.43
CA PHE A 114 -9.43 20.04 24.31
C PHE A 114 -9.21 19.64 25.75
N SER A 115 -8.81 20.59 26.63
CA SER A 115 -8.70 20.33 28.05
C SER A 115 -9.99 20.84 28.74
N LEU A 116 -10.84 19.90 29.18
CA LEU A 116 -12.13 20.21 29.77
C LEU A 116 -11.97 20.56 31.27
N SER A 117 -12.69 21.60 31.72
CA SER A 117 -12.80 21.92 33.15
C SER A 117 -13.69 20.92 33.90
N THR A 118 -14.67 20.33 33.22
CA THR A 118 -15.56 19.29 33.74
C THR A 118 -15.55 18.11 32.82
N PRO A 119 -15.15 16.90 33.29
CA PRO A 119 -15.13 15.69 32.46
C PRO A 119 -16.52 15.36 31.91
N ILE A 120 -16.55 14.81 30.68
CA ILE A 120 -17.75 14.18 30.14
C ILE A 120 -17.75 12.71 30.63
N PRO A 121 -18.80 12.32 31.40
CA PRO A 121 -18.84 10.96 31.96
C PRO A 121 -18.90 9.89 30.91
N LYS A 122 -18.29 8.74 31.20
CA LYS A 122 -18.35 7.53 30.36
C LYS A 122 -19.80 7.18 29.98
N GLY A 123 -20.02 6.83 28.71
CA GLY A 123 -21.33 6.47 28.17
C GLY A 123 -22.20 7.66 27.78
N THR A 124 -21.78 8.92 28.09
CA THR A 124 -22.51 10.11 27.69
C THR A 124 -22.36 10.36 26.20
N SER A 125 -23.48 10.52 25.49
CA SER A 125 -23.53 11.03 24.13
C SER A 125 -23.72 12.53 24.12
N THR A 126 -22.93 13.23 23.31
CA THR A 126 -22.97 14.68 23.18
C THR A 126 -22.72 15.14 21.77
N THR A 127 -23.13 16.37 21.43
CA THR A 127 -22.88 16.94 20.10
C THR A 127 -22.13 18.26 20.25
N TRP A 128 -21.03 18.39 19.55
CA TRP A 128 -20.28 19.63 19.44
C TRP A 128 -20.34 20.16 18.01
N THR A 129 -20.46 21.48 17.88
CA THR A 129 -20.39 22.17 16.59
C THR A 129 -19.06 22.89 16.47
N PHE A 130 -18.30 22.52 15.47
CA PHE A 130 -17.00 23.09 15.11
C PHE A 130 -17.22 24.07 13.94
N GLU A 131 -16.74 25.30 14.07
CA GLU A 131 -16.66 26.28 13.00
C GLU A 131 -15.17 26.43 12.64
N TYR A 132 -14.82 26.25 11.37
CA TYR A 132 -13.42 26.27 10.93
C TYR A 132 -13.31 26.71 9.47
N SER A 133 -12.15 27.26 9.14
CA SER A 133 -11.82 27.66 7.77
C SER A 133 -10.31 27.66 7.55
N GLY A 134 -9.89 27.62 6.29
CA GLY A 134 -8.48 27.72 5.96
C GLY A 134 -8.19 27.59 4.49
N VAL A 135 -6.92 27.67 4.16
CA VAL A 135 -6.40 27.47 2.81
C VAL A 135 -5.89 26.06 2.68
N LEU A 136 -6.41 25.33 1.70
CA LEU A 136 -5.99 23.98 1.35
C LEU A 136 -5.42 24.01 -0.06
N LYS A 137 -4.09 24.06 -0.17
CA LYS A 137 -3.38 24.18 -1.42
C LYS A 137 -2.16 23.29 -1.43
N GLY A 138 -2.10 22.39 -2.42
CA GLY A 138 -0.97 21.49 -2.60
C GLY A 138 -0.74 20.49 -1.45
N ALA A 139 0.41 19.85 -1.46
CA ALA A 139 0.78 18.83 -0.48
C ALA A 139 1.21 19.40 0.88
N GLU A 140 1.68 20.64 0.92
CA GLU A 140 2.22 21.28 2.15
C GLU A 140 1.19 21.42 3.28
N THR A 141 -0.09 21.55 2.90
CA THR A 141 -1.21 21.67 3.87
C THR A 141 -1.87 20.35 4.20
N SER A 142 -1.40 19.27 3.60
CA SER A 142 -1.89 17.91 3.86
C SER A 142 -1.45 17.44 5.25
N PRO A 143 -2.20 16.53 5.90
CA PRO A 143 -1.73 15.89 7.14
C PRO A 143 -0.40 15.15 7.00
N VAL A 144 -0.03 14.78 5.78
CA VAL A 144 1.22 14.08 5.46
C VAL A 144 1.99 14.90 4.43
N GLU A 145 3.19 15.30 4.78
CA GLU A 145 4.07 16.07 3.90
C GLU A 145 4.34 15.33 2.58
N GLY A 146 4.28 16.07 1.47
CA GLY A 146 4.51 15.53 0.14
C GLY A 146 3.35 14.72 -0.47
N ILE A 147 2.24 14.52 0.27
CA ILE A 147 1.05 13.79 -0.22
C ILE A 147 -0.16 14.72 -0.23
N LYS A 148 -0.75 14.93 -1.42
CA LYS A 148 -1.95 15.75 -1.58
C LYS A 148 -3.20 14.90 -1.24
N LEU A 149 -3.77 15.12 -0.04
CA LEU A 149 -4.98 14.46 0.44
C LEU A 149 -6.19 15.40 0.54
N ALA A 150 -5.95 16.70 0.70
CA ALA A 150 -6.99 17.72 0.73
C ALA A 150 -6.48 18.99 0.04
N SER A 151 -7.19 19.42 -1.00
CA SER A 151 -6.93 20.71 -1.67
C SER A 151 -8.22 21.26 -2.26
N VAL A 152 -8.34 22.59 -2.29
CA VAL A 152 -9.46 23.31 -2.90
C VAL A 152 -8.88 24.12 -4.05
N GLU A 153 -8.88 23.54 -5.24
CA GLU A 153 -8.16 24.06 -6.41
C GLU A 153 -8.99 23.90 -7.70
N ASP A 154 -8.77 24.75 -8.67
CA ASP A 154 -9.30 24.61 -10.02
C ASP A 154 -8.31 23.77 -10.87
N PRO A 155 -8.73 22.82 -11.72
CA PRO A 155 -10.11 22.46 -12.05
C PRO A 155 -10.74 21.39 -11.17
N ILE A 156 -10.00 20.79 -10.22
CA ILE A 156 -10.50 19.72 -9.35
C ILE A 156 -10.04 19.98 -7.92
N SER A 157 -11.01 20.07 -7.02
CA SER A 157 -10.84 20.08 -5.56
C SER A 157 -11.02 18.68 -5.00
N ILE A 158 -10.15 18.27 -4.09
CA ILE A 158 -10.25 16.99 -3.37
C ILE A 158 -10.28 17.23 -1.86
N LEU A 159 -11.24 16.62 -1.20
CA LEU A 159 -11.35 16.55 0.26
C LEU A 159 -11.48 15.06 0.60
N LEU A 160 -10.36 14.33 0.54
CA LEU A 160 -10.36 12.90 0.85
C LEU A 160 -10.56 12.71 2.37
N TYR A 161 -11.21 11.61 2.76
CA TYR A 161 -11.39 11.28 4.17
C TYR A 161 -10.05 11.28 4.93
N ALA A 162 -9.02 10.69 4.36
CA ALA A 162 -7.67 10.70 4.91
C ALA A 162 -7.04 12.11 5.03
N GLY A 163 -7.54 13.10 4.30
CA GLY A 163 -7.12 14.50 4.36
C GLY A 163 -7.54 15.26 5.62
N ARG A 164 -8.36 14.64 6.48
CA ARG A 164 -8.80 15.21 7.76
C ARG A 164 -9.43 16.61 7.62
N TRP A 165 -10.22 16.80 6.57
CA TRP A 165 -10.81 18.09 6.25
C TRP A 165 -11.99 18.50 7.18
N PHE A 166 -12.40 17.62 8.06
CA PHE A 166 -13.35 17.88 9.16
C PHE A 166 -12.84 17.23 10.45
N PRO A 167 -13.32 17.66 11.64
CA PRO A 167 -12.90 17.07 12.90
C PRO A 167 -13.29 15.61 12.98
N MET A 168 -12.33 14.70 13.02
CA MET A 168 -12.58 13.26 12.98
C MET A 168 -11.78 12.50 14.04
N VAL A 169 -12.11 11.23 14.25
CA VAL A 169 -11.44 10.33 15.19
C VAL A 169 -11.34 8.95 14.56
N GLY A 170 -10.15 8.35 14.65
CA GLY A 170 -9.94 6.97 14.25
C GLY A 170 -10.09 6.72 12.75
N LEU A 171 -9.13 7.20 11.97
CA LEU A 171 -9.04 6.99 10.52
C LEU A 171 -9.30 5.52 10.16
N TYR A 172 -10.35 5.24 9.36
CA TYR A 172 -10.81 3.91 8.93
C TYR A 172 -11.17 2.91 10.04
N THR A 173 -11.17 3.32 11.32
CA THR A 173 -11.54 2.45 12.44
C THR A 173 -12.81 2.89 13.16
N ASN A 174 -13.21 4.16 13.00
CA ASN A 174 -14.45 4.70 13.58
C ASN A 174 -15.48 4.93 12.47
N ARG A 175 -16.49 4.08 12.38
CA ARG A 175 -17.61 4.19 11.42
C ARG A 175 -18.65 5.20 11.93
N PHE A 176 -19.20 6.00 11.03
CA PHE A 176 -20.16 7.06 11.37
C PHE A 176 -21.22 7.25 10.27
N THR A 177 -22.33 7.87 10.63
CA THR A 177 -23.31 8.40 9.67
C THR A 177 -22.99 9.84 9.30
N ALA A 178 -23.35 10.30 8.11
CA ALA A 178 -23.09 11.69 7.72
C ALA A 178 -24.16 12.26 6.82
N GLU A 179 -24.55 13.52 7.10
CA GLU A 179 -25.24 14.40 6.18
C GLU A 179 -24.29 15.55 5.81
N MET A 180 -24.04 15.74 4.52
CA MET A 180 -23.07 16.72 4.03
C MET A 180 -23.71 17.64 3.01
N HIS A 181 -23.68 18.95 3.28
CA HIS A 181 -24.09 20.01 2.39
C HIS A 181 -22.85 20.69 1.82
N ILE A 182 -22.58 20.45 0.55
CA ILE A 182 -21.37 20.94 -0.12
C ILE A 182 -21.74 21.99 -1.15
N ARG A 183 -21.22 23.20 -0.97
CA ARG A 183 -21.48 24.35 -1.85
C ARG A 183 -20.25 24.70 -2.66
N VAL A 184 -20.43 24.74 -3.96
CA VAL A 184 -19.36 24.97 -4.96
C VAL A 184 -19.79 26.02 -5.98
N PRO A 185 -18.89 26.59 -6.81
CA PRO A 185 -19.25 27.32 -8.01
C PRO A 185 -20.21 26.54 -8.90
N SER A 186 -21.15 27.22 -9.59
CA SER A 186 -22.20 26.53 -10.36
C SER A 186 -21.71 25.80 -11.62
N ASP A 187 -20.46 26.03 -12.04
CA ASP A 187 -19.77 25.32 -13.12
C ASP A 187 -19.06 24.01 -12.65
N GLU A 188 -19.16 23.70 -11.37
CA GLU A 188 -18.59 22.48 -10.79
C GLU A 188 -19.64 21.44 -10.44
N ARG A 189 -19.24 20.17 -10.54
CA ARG A 189 -19.99 19.00 -10.06
C ARG A 189 -19.31 18.41 -8.84
N VAL A 190 -20.09 17.87 -7.94
CA VAL A 190 -19.58 17.24 -6.71
C VAL A 190 -19.92 15.76 -6.68
N VAL A 191 -18.94 14.95 -6.27
CA VAL A 191 -19.09 13.52 -6.01
C VAL A 191 -18.83 13.26 -4.54
N GLY A 192 -19.74 12.52 -3.91
CA GLY A 192 -19.67 12.09 -2.52
C GLY A 192 -20.41 10.78 -2.32
N SER A 193 -20.22 10.12 -1.17
CA SER A 193 -20.93 8.88 -0.81
C SER A 193 -22.38 9.19 -0.43
N GLY A 194 -23.33 8.29 -0.77
CA GLY A 194 -24.76 8.48 -0.50
C GLY A 194 -25.41 9.49 -1.45
N SER A 195 -24.93 9.55 -2.69
CA SER A 195 -25.44 10.44 -3.73
C SER A 195 -26.86 10.06 -4.16
N GLY A 196 -27.75 11.05 -4.28
CA GLY A 196 -29.03 10.88 -4.97
C GLY A 196 -30.30 11.21 -4.17
N ILE A 197 -30.21 11.85 -3.00
CA ILE A 197 -31.41 12.20 -2.21
C ILE A 197 -32.10 13.43 -2.74
N ALA A 198 -31.38 14.39 -3.28
CA ALA A 198 -31.95 15.60 -3.86
C ALA A 198 -31.17 16.05 -5.10
N ALA A 199 -31.89 16.65 -6.07
CA ALA A 199 -31.26 17.35 -7.17
C ALA A 199 -30.42 18.53 -6.63
N PRO A 200 -29.27 18.86 -7.26
CA PRO A 200 -28.45 20.00 -6.86
C PRO A 200 -29.29 21.29 -6.83
N LYS A 201 -29.12 22.08 -5.78
CA LYS A 201 -29.89 23.30 -5.54
C LYS A 201 -29.08 24.53 -5.92
N SER A 202 -29.58 25.34 -6.85
CA SER A 202 -28.98 26.63 -7.16
C SER A 202 -29.13 27.61 -6.00
N LEU A 203 -28.06 28.32 -5.68
CA LEU A 203 -27.99 29.33 -4.62
C LEU A 203 -27.61 30.70 -5.21
N PRO A 204 -27.87 31.81 -4.52
CA PRO A 204 -27.40 33.13 -4.89
C PRO A 204 -25.86 33.15 -5.05
N GLY A 205 -25.34 34.07 -5.90
CA GLY A 205 -23.89 34.24 -6.10
C GLY A 205 -23.25 33.19 -6.98
N ASN A 206 -24.00 32.60 -7.92
CA ASN A 206 -23.52 31.60 -8.87
C ASN A 206 -22.91 30.37 -8.17
N ARG A 207 -23.65 29.86 -7.20
CA ARG A 207 -23.26 28.68 -6.41
C ARG A 207 -24.31 27.58 -6.52
N THR A 208 -23.88 26.35 -6.31
CA THR A 208 -24.75 25.16 -6.27
C THR A 208 -24.47 24.37 -5.01
N GLU A 209 -25.53 23.94 -4.32
CA GLU A 209 -25.46 23.04 -3.15
C GLU A 209 -25.78 21.62 -3.57
N TYR A 210 -24.91 20.71 -3.17
CA TYR A 210 -25.07 19.26 -3.28
C TYR A 210 -25.27 18.68 -1.89
N ILE A 211 -26.22 17.76 -1.72
CA ILE A 211 -26.54 17.12 -0.44
C ILE A 211 -26.26 15.62 -0.57
N PHE A 212 -25.42 15.11 0.32
CA PHE A 212 -25.10 13.70 0.45
C PHE A 212 -25.58 13.20 1.81
N ASN A 213 -26.25 12.07 1.83
CA ASN A 213 -26.69 11.45 3.07
C ASN A 213 -26.29 9.98 3.12
N TRP A 214 -25.47 9.65 4.11
CA TRP A 214 -25.06 8.29 4.42
C TRP A 214 -25.66 7.91 5.78
N ALA A 215 -26.78 7.18 5.75
CA ALA A 215 -27.62 6.94 6.94
C ALA A 215 -27.16 5.76 7.81
N LYS A 216 -26.13 5.01 7.39
CA LYS A 216 -25.58 3.87 8.12
C LYS A 216 -24.13 4.11 8.55
N PRO A 217 -23.62 3.39 9.57
CA PRO A 217 -22.21 3.52 9.94
C PRO A 217 -21.26 3.14 8.79
N GLY A 218 -20.38 4.06 8.36
CA GLY A 218 -19.43 3.88 7.26
C GLY A 218 -18.34 4.93 7.27
N PHE A 219 -17.73 5.18 6.10
CA PHE A 219 -16.68 6.19 5.91
C PHE A 219 -17.00 7.17 4.77
N PRO A 220 -18.14 7.85 4.79
CA PRO A 220 -18.60 8.71 3.70
C PRO A 220 -17.89 10.08 3.64
N GLY A 221 -16.67 10.21 4.17
CA GLY A 221 -15.98 11.49 4.36
C GLY A 221 -15.17 11.98 3.14
N THR A 222 -15.32 11.37 1.97
CA THR A 222 -14.63 11.82 0.76
C THR A 222 -15.55 12.66 -0.13
N ILE A 223 -15.10 13.87 -0.47
CA ILE A 223 -15.75 14.79 -1.41
C ILE A 223 -14.75 15.15 -2.51
N ILE A 224 -15.18 15.07 -3.76
CA ILE A 224 -14.41 15.48 -4.93
C ILE A 224 -15.31 16.42 -5.74
N ALA A 225 -14.85 17.65 -5.95
CA ALA A 225 -15.56 18.67 -6.71
C ALA A 225 -14.72 19.14 -7.88
N GLY A 226 -15.34 19.44 -9.02
CA GLY A 226 -14.58 19.94 -10.16
C GLY A 226 -15.40 20.23 -11.39
N LYS A 227 -14.74 20.79 -12.40
CA LYS A 227 -15.30 21.08 -13.72
C LYS A 227 -15.46 19.82 -14.56
N PHE A 228 -16.14 18.83 -13.96
CA PHE A 228 -16.42 17.57 -14.64
C PHE A 228 -17.48 17.74 -15.71
N LEU A 229 -17.31 16.99 -16.80
CA LEU A 229 -18.35 16.79 -17.81
C LEU A 229 -19.61 16.15 -17.21
N GLU A 230 -20.71 16.10 -18.00
CA GLU A 230 -21.82 15.22 -17.68
C GLU A 230 -21.30 13.80 -17.44
N PRO A 231 -21.75 13.09 -16.38
CA PRO A 231 -21.27 11.76 -16.08
C PRO A 231 -21.39 10.82 -17.27
N ILE A 232 -20.27 10.20 -17.62
CA ILE A 232 -20.17 9.31 -18.78
C ILE A 232 -20.40 7.88 -18.32
N THR A 233 -21.32 7.17 -18.97
CA THR A 233 -21.55 5.73 -18.76
C THR A 233 -21.12 4.95 -20.00
N ALA A 234 -20.81 3.66 -19.84
CA ALA A 234 -20.62 2.78 -20.96
C ALA A 234 -21.98 2.23 -21.46
N PRO A 235 -22.13 1.90 -22.75
CA PRO A 235 -23.37 1.33 -23.29
C PRO A 235 -23.82 0.09 -22.50
N GLY A 236 -25.07 0.10 -22.03
CA GLY A 236 -25.64 -0.98 -21.22
C GLY A 236 -25.23 -1.01 -19.74
N ILE A 237 -24.39 -0.07 -19.30
CA ILE A 237 -23.85 -0.01 -17.93
C ILE A 237 -24.27 1.33 -17.31
N ASN A 238 -25.35 1.32 -16.54
CA ASN A 238 -25.93 2.55 -15.99
C ASN A 238 -25.55 2.81 -14.52
N ASN A 239 -25.02 1.81 -13.85
CA ASN A 239 -24.67 1.89 -12.42
C ASN A 239 -23.22 2.35 -12.17
N ILE A 240 -22.39 2.46 -13.21
CA ILE A 240 -21.03 2.97 -13.15
C ILE A 240 -20.93 4.25 -13.96
N ARG A 241 -20.57 5.35 -13.32
CA ARG A 241 -20.51 6.68 -13.89
C ARG A 241 -19.10 7.25 -13.78
N ALA A 242 -18.52 7.70 -14.89
CA ALA A 242 -17.21 8.33 -14.91
C ALA A 242 -17.36 9.87 -14.89
N PHE A 243 -16.77 10.50 -13.88
CA PHE A 243 -16.65 11.93 -13.72
C PHE A 243 -15.23 12.33 -14.10
N VAL A 244 -15.10 12.91 -15.28
CA VAL A 244 -13.80 13.30 -15.87
C VAL A 244 -13.86 14.71 -16.42
N THR A 245 -12.69 15.32 -16.52
CA THR A 245 -12.52 16.62 -17.23
C THR A 245 -12.41 16.40 -18.73
N GLU A 246 -12.55 17.48 -19.53
CA GLU A 246 -12.50 17.40 -21.01
C GLU A 246 -11.26 16.67 -21.56
N PRO A 247 -10.03 16.88 -21.01
CA PRO A 247 -8.85 16.14 -21.48
C PRO A 247 -8.94 14.61 -21.34
N ARG A 248 -9.82 14.08 -20.48
CA ARG A 248 -9.97 12.64 -20.21
C ARG A 248 -11.23 12.01 -20.80
N LYS A 249 -12.07 12.79 -21.48
CA LYS A 249 -13.32 12.37 -22.10
C LYS A 249 -13.19 11.10 -22.95
N ALA A 250 -12.16 11.05 -23.80
CA ALA A 250 -11.95 9.90 -24.69
C ALA A 250 -11.70 8.57 -23.95
N ALA A 251 -11.12 8.61 -22.76
CA ALA A 251 -10.83 7.43 -21.96
C ALA A 251 -12.02 6.97 -21.08
N ALA A 252 -12.99 7.83 -20.83
CA ALA A 252 -14.03 7.61 -19.82
C ALA A 252 -14.92 6.37 -20.13
N VAL A 253 -15.29 6.15 -21.38
CA VAL A 253 -16.12 4.99 -21.77
C VAL A 253 -15.35 3.69 -21.52
N THR A 254 -14.10 3.62 -21.93
CA THR A 254 -13.24 2.44 -21.70
C THR A 254 -13.02 2.20 -20.21
N LEU A 255 -12.78 3.27 -19.44
CA LEU A 255 -12.63 3.20 -17.99
C LEU A 255 -13.90 2.61 -17.34
N ALA A 256 -15.09 3.06 -17.73
CA ALA A 256 -16.36 2.55 -17.22
C ALA A 256 -16.60 1.08 -17.62
N GLN A 257 -16.22 0.68 -18.83
CA GLN A 257 -16.31 -0.72 -19.29
C GLN A 257 -15.37 -1.64 -18.49
N ASP A 258 -14.13 -1.22 -18.26
CA ASP A 258 -13.17 -2.01 -17.51
C ASP A 258 -13.57 -2.12 -16.04
N ALA A 259 -14.06 -1.02 -15.45
CA ALA A 259 -14.60 -1.05 -14.10
C ALA A 259 -15.80 -2.00 -13.96
N ALA A 260 -16.68 -2.04 -14.96
CA ALA A 260 -17.84 -2.93 -14.94
C ALA A 260 -17.42 -4.41 -14.94
N LYS A 261 -16.47 -4.79 -15.80
CA LYS A 261 -15.93 -6.17 -15.82
C LYS A 261 -15.31 -6.57 -14.48
N GLN A 262 -14.53 -5.67 -13.90
CA GLN A 262 -13.89 -5.90 -12.60
C GLN A 262 -14.93 -6.00 -11.47
N PHE A 263 -15.92 -5.13 -11.48
CA PHE A 263 -17.00 -5.13 -10.50
C PHE A 263 -17.87 -6.39 -10.61
N GLU A 264 -18.17 -6.85 -11.82
CA GLU A 264 -18.88 -8.12 -12.10
C GLU A 264 -18.10 -9.33 -11.56
N PHE A 265 -16.79 -9.39 -11.85
CA PHE A 265 -15.90 -10.42 -11.30
C PHE A 265 -15.96 -10.46 -9.78
N MET A 266 -15.83 -9.30 -9.13
CA MET A 266 -15.83 -9.20 -7.66
C MET A 266 -17.20 -9.54 -7.08
N THR A 267 -18.29 -9.11 -7.72
CA THR A 267 -19.66 -9.47 -7.33
C THR A 267 -19.87 -10.97 -7.40
N THR A 268 -19.40 -11.61 -8.48
CA THR A 268 -19.46 -13.07 -8.63
C THR A 268 -18.63 -13.78 -7.58
N THR A 269 -17.47 -13.24 -7.21
CA THR A 269 -16.54 -13.86 -6.26
C THR A 269 -16.99 -13.65 -4.81
N PHE A 270 -17.30 -12.43 -4.42
CA PHE A 270 -17.55 -12.04 -3.02
C PHE A 270 -19.03 -11.97 -2.65
N GLY A 271 -19.91 -11.84 -3.61
CA GLY A 271 -21.33 -11.56 -3.44
C GLY A 271 -21.67 -10.11 -3.82
N GLN A 272 -22.95 -9.80 -3.91
CA GLN A 272 -23.44 -8.47 -4.23
C GLN A 272 -23.06 -7.50 -3.12
N PRO A 273 -22.38 -6.38 -3.41
CA PRO A 273 -22.15 -5.33 -2.42
C PRO A 273 -23.47 -4.60 -2.13
N GLU A 274 -23.52 -3.95 -1.00
CA GLU A 274 -24.71 -3.23 -0.56
C GLU A 274 -25.12 -2.12 -1.55
N SER A 275 -24.13 -1.40 -2.11
CA SER A 275 -24.38 -0.45 -3.20
C SER A 275 -23.77 -0.96 -4.50
N SER A 276 -24.59 -1.00 -5.54
CA SER A 276 -24.14 -1.32 -6.91
C SER A 276 -23.74 -0.08 -7.72
N HIS A 277 -23.92 1.13 -7.16
CA HIS A 277 -23.57 2.37 -7.85
C HIS A 277 -22.12 2.75 -7.55
N ILE A 278 -21.35 2.99 -8.61
CA ILE A 278 -19.94 3.42 -8.51
C ILE A 278 -19.72 4.70 -9.29
N SER A 279 -19.17 5.70 -8.62
CA SER A 279 -18.64 6.90 -9.21
C SER A 279 -17.15 6.74 -9.43
N LEU A 280 -16.73 6.62 -10.70
CA LEU A 280 -15.32 6.68 -11.09
C LEU A 280 -14.94 8.14 -11.24
N VAL A 281 -13.93 8.62 -10.52
CA VAL A 281 -13.64 10.05 -10.47
C VAL A 281 -12.18 10.31 -10.81
N GLU A 282 -11.95 11.24 -11.73
CA GLU A 282 -10.62 11.80 -12.00
C GLU A 282 -10.16 12.64 -10.81
N LEU A 283 -8.94 12.37 -10.34
CA LEU A 283 -8.22 13.17 -9.34
C LEU A 283 -7.18 14.06 -10.03
N PRO A 284 -6.70 15.13 -9.38
CA PRO A 284 -5.54 15.89 -9.86
C PRO A 284 -4.34 14.97 -10.13
N ALA A 285 -3.53 15.32 -11.14
CA ALA A 285 -2.40 14.47 -11.54
C ALA A 285 -1.32 14.34 -10.45
N ASP A 286 -1.20 15.35 -9.60
CA ASP A 286 -0.26 15.46 -8.46
C ASP A 286 -0.85 14.96 -7.12
N ALA A 287 -2.09 14.45 -7.12
CA ALA A 287 -2.70 13.80 -5.96
C ALA A 287 -2.26 12.34 -5.83
N VAL A 288 -2.81 11.65 -4.82
CA VAL A 288 -2.62 10.19 -4.67
C VAL A 288 -3.00 9.45 -5.95
N ALA A 289 -2.30 8.35 -6.24
CA ALA A 289 -2.53 7.57 -7.46
C ALA A 289 -3.97 7.04 -7.57
N ALA A 290 -4.54 6.65 -6.44
CA ALA A 290 -5.93 6.23 -6.31
C ALA A 290 -6.47 6.49 -4.90
N THR A 291 -7.79 6.57 -4.77
CA THR A 291 -8.50 6.64 -3.51
C THR A 291 -9.83 5.90 -3.60
N TRP A 292 -10.36 5.49 -2.47
CA TRP A 292 -11.67 4.89 -2.38
C TRP A 292 -12.51 5.52 -1.26
N ALA A 293 -13.79 5.45 -1.42
CA ALA A 293 -14.80 5.66 -0.38
C ALA A 293 -16.02 4.82 -0.75
N PRO A 294 -17.00 4.65 0.13
CA PRO A 294 -18.25 4.00 -0.27
C PRO A 294 -18.82 4.66 -1.54
N GLU A 295 -19.10 3.87 -2.56
CA GLU A 295 -19.61 4.28 -3.88
C GLU A 295 -18.62 5.08 -4.76
N ILE A 296 -17.38 5.27 -4.33
CA ILE A 296 -16.38 6.08 -5.03
C ILE A 296 -15.11 5.28 -5.32
N ALA A 297 -14.62 5.37 -6.55
CA ALA A 297 -13.29 4.94 -6.97
C ALA A 297 -12.61 6.10 -7.71
N GLY A 298 -11.62 6.72 -7.06
CA GLY A 298 -10.86 7.85 -7.62
C GLY A 298 -9.52 7.39 -8.18
N LEU A 299 -9.14 7.90 -9.36
CA LEU A 299 -7.85 7.66 -10.00
C LEU A 299 -7.24 8.97 -10.45
N SER A 300 -5.91 9.15 -10.27
CA SER A 300 -5.23 10.34 -10.77
C SER A 300 -5.35 10.47 -12.29
N GLY A 301 -5.46 11.70 -12.80
CA GLY A 301 -5.66 11.98 -14.22
C GLY A 301 -4.59 11.38 -15.14
N GLY A 302 -3.35 11.23 -14.67
CA GLY A 302 -2.27 10.54 -15.40
C GLY A 302 -2.49 9.03 -15.53
N ARG A 303 -3.24 8.43 -14.61
CA ARG A 303 -3.59 6.99 -14.61
C ARG A 303 -4.83 6.70 -15.44
N VAL A 304 -5.78 7.61 -15.51
CA VAL A 304 -7.02 7.44 -16.28
C VAL A 304 -6.77 7.17 -17.77
N ALA A 305 -5.70 7.71 -18.35
CA ALA A 305 -5.37 7.56 -19.77
C ALA A 305 -4.39 6.41 -20.09
N GLY A 306 -3.87 5.68 -19.10
CA GLY A 306 -2.80 4.68 -19.28
C GLY A 306 -3.28 3.24 -19.22
N LYS A 307 -2.61 2.33 -19.97
CA LYS A 307 -2.90 0.88 -19.90
C LYS A 307 -2.55 0.23 -18.55
N THR A 308 -1.77 0.90 -17.70
CA THR A 308 -1.30 0.38 -16.40
C THR A 308 -2.29 0.57 -15.26
N TYR A 309 -3.42 1.22 -15.50
CA TYR A 309 -4.41 1.51 -14.45
C TYR A 309 -5.28 0.31 -14.04
N SER A 310 -5.39 -0.73 -14.88
CA SER A 310 -6.35 -1.84 -14.66
C SER A 310 -6.19 -2.52 -13.30
N ARG A 311 -4.95 -2.80 -12.88
CA ARG A 311 -4.68 -3.39 -11.57
C ARG A 311 -5.04 -2.43 -10.42
N LEU A 312 -4.65 -1.16 -10.55
CA LEU A 312 -4.96 -0.13 -9.58
C LEU A 312 -6.46 0.09 -9.43
N LEU A 313 -7.18 0.08 -10.55
CA LEU A 313 -8.65 0.17 -10.57
C LEU A 313 -9.28 -1.03 -9.86
N ALA A 314 -8.81 -2.26 -10.13
CA ALA A 314 -9.31 -3.46 -9.47
C ALA A 314 -9.10 -3.41 -7.95
N ASN A 315 -7.91 -3.00 -7.50
CA ASN A 315 -7.64 -2.77 -6.08
C ASN A 315 -8.60 -1.75 -5.47
N THR A 316 -8.81 -0.61 -6.16
CA THR A 316 -9.66 0.47 -5.68
C THR A 316 -11.13 0.04 -5.61
N LEU A 317 -11.62 -0.71 -6.59
CA LEU A 317 -12.98 -1.26 -6.60
C LEU A 317 -13.19 -2.33 -5.53
N ALA A 318 -12.19 -3.15 -5.23
CA ALA A 318 -12.27 -4.17 -4.18
C ALA A 318 -12.56 -3.57 -2.81
N HIS A 319 -12.21 -2.30 -2.59
CA HIS A 319 -12.52 -1.59 -1.35
C HIS A 319 -14.02 -1.32 -1.16
N GLN A 320 -14.88 -1.59 -2.14
CA GLN A 320 -16.32 -1.54 -1.94
C GLN A 320 -16.81 -2.64 -1.00
N TRP A 321 -16.10 -3.78 -0.97
CA TRP A 321 -16.27 -4.86 0.02
C TRP A 321 -15.30 -4.72 1.18
N TRP A 322 -14.01 -4.65 0.88
CA TRP A 322 -12.88 -4.69 1.83
C TRP A 322 -12.46 -3.27 2.26
N GLY A 323 -13.24 -2.66 3.14
CA GLY A 323 -13.09 -1.27 3.62
C GLY A 323 -14.44 -0.59 3.78
N SER A 324 -15.32 -0.66 2.79
CA SER A 324 -16.66 -0.07 2.90
C SER A 324 -17.62 -0.95 3.71
N GLU A 325 -17.77 -2.24 3.38
CA GLU A 325 -18.66 -3.15 4.13
C GLU A 325 -18.05 -3.63 5.43
N ILE A 326 -16.79 -4.05 5.42
CA ILE A 326 -16.06 -4.39 6.64
C ILE A 326 -14.90 -3.43 6.87
N SER A 327 -14.51 -3.22 8.10
CA SER A 327 -13.43 -2.31 8.46
C SER A 327 -12.50 -2.91 9.51
N PRO A 328 -11.24 -2.48 9.61
CA PRO A 328 -10.38 -2.94 10.68
C PRO A 328 -10.91 -2.45 12.04
N ALA A 329 -10.83 -3.28 13.08
CA ALA A 329 -11.20 -2.88 14.42
C ALA A 329 -10.16 -1.92 15.03
N THR A 330 -8.90 -2.11 14.66
CA THR A 330 -7.76 -1.26 15.00
C THR A 330 -6.83 -1.16 13.81
N MET A 331 -5.88 -0.23 13.84
CA MET A 331 -4.87 -0.14 12.78
C MET A 331 -3.97 -1.38 12.70
N ASN A 332 -3.88 -2.20 13.76
CA ASN A 332 -3.21 -3.51 13.69
C ASN A 332 -3.96 -4.52 12.81
N ASP A 333 -5.27 -4.31 12.62
CA ASP A 333 -6.12 -5.16 11.77
C ASP A 333 -6.23 -4.62 10.34
N ALA A 334 -5.54 -3.52 9.98
CA ALA A 334 -5.60 -2.89 8.67
C ALA A 334 -5.19 -3.83 7.52
N TRP A 335 -4.32 -4.80 7.79
CA TRP A 335 -3.90 -5.83 6.83
C TRP A 335 -5.08 -6.62 6.24
N ILE A 336 -6.20 -6.74 6.99
CA ILE A 336 -7.39 -7.49 6.55
C ILE A 336 -8.01 -6.82 5.32
N VAL A 337 -8.29 -5.53 5.40
CA VAL A 337 -8.96 -4.80 4.30
C VAL A 337 -7.96 -4.41 3.20
N MET A 338 -6.76 -3.95 3.56
CA MET A 338 -5.72 -3.57 2.61
C MET A 338 -5.18 -4.79 1.86
N GLY A 339 -4.83 -5.86 2.60
CA GLY A 339 -4.31 -7.10 2.03
C GLY A 339 -5.34 -7.82 1.17
N MET A 340 -6.61 -7.84 1.59
CA MET A 340 -7.66 -8.50 0.79
C MET A 340 -8.01 -7.71 -0.47
N SER A 341 -8.06 -6.38 -0.43
CA SER A 341 -8.27 -5.58 -1.64
C SER A 341 -7.12 -5.78 -2.64
N ARG A 342 -5.88 -5.88 -2.16
CA ARG A 342 -4.72 -6.22 -3.00
C ARG A 342 -4.81 -7.64 -3.54
N TYR A 343 -5.26 -8.60 -2.76
CA TYR A 343 -5.41 -9.98 -3.20
C TYR A 343 -6.57 -10.13 -4.20
N ALA A 344 -7.66 -9.38 -4.05
CA ALA A 344 -8.77 -9.32 -5.00
C ALA A 344 -8.32 -8.82 -6.39
N GLU A 345 -7.42 -7.82 -6.42
CA GLU A 345 -6.75 -7.39 -7.65
C GLU A 345 -6.00 -8.54 -8.31
N LEU A 346 -5.26 -9.34 -7.53
CA LEU A 346 -4.50 -10.49 -8.04
C LEU A 346 -5.42 -11.60 -8.54
N MET A 347 -6.52 -11.87 -7.84
CA MET A 347 -7.54 -12.83 -8.29
C MET A 347 -8.16 -12.41 -9.63
N TYR A 348 -8.39 -11.11 -9.83
CA TYR A 348 -8.82 -10.59 -11.13
C TYR A 348 -7.74 -10.76 -12.22
N VAL A 349 -6.47 -10.58 -11.89
CA VAL A 349 -5.37 -10.87 -12.84
C VAL A 349 -5.35 -12.37 -13.21
N GLU A 350 -5.60 -13.26 -12.26
CA GLU A 350 -5.70 -14.70 -12.52
C GLU A 350 -6.84 -15.03 -13.49
N ASP A 351 -8.02 -14.44 -13.28
CA ASP A 351 -9.20 -14.63 -14.11
C ASP A 351 -9.04 -14.05 -15.52
N SER A 352 -8.58 -12.80 -15.62
CA SER A 352 -8.53 -12.05 -16.88
C SER A 352 -7.31 -12.30 -17.75
N ALA A 353 -6.15 -12.64 -17.15
CA ALA A 353 -4.88 -12.81 -17.84
C ALA A 353 -4.21 -14.18 -17.59
N GLY A 354 -4.81 -15.03 -16.78
CA GLY A 354 -4.41 -16.41 -16.53
C GLY A 354 -3.26 -16.59 -15.53
N LYS A 355 -2.96 -17.86 -15.23
CA LYS A 355 -2.03 -18.26 -14.17
C LYS A 355 -0.62 -17.69 -14.29
N THR A 356 -0.09 -17.55 -15.50
CA THR A 356 1.29 -17.04 -15.70
C THR A 356 1.37 -15.56 -15.28
N ALA A 357 0.39 -14.74 -15.65
CA ALA A 357 0.32 -13.35 -15.24
C ALA A 357 0.13 -13.22 -13.73
N PHE A 358 -0.72 -14.06 -13.15
CA PHE A 358 -0.91 -14.13 -11.71
C PHE A 358 0.39 -14.48 -10.96
N GLN A 359 1.13 -15.51 -11.39
CA GLN A 359 2.40 -15.89 -10.78
C GLN A 359 3.45 -14.78 -10.84
N SER A 360 3.52 -14.05 -11.97
CA SER A 360 4.40 -12.89 -12.08
C SER A 360 3.99 -11.79 -11.09
N ALA A 361 2.70 -11.52 -10.96
CA ALA A 361 2.18 -10.52 -10.02
C ALA A 361 2.41 -10.93 -8.56
N ILE A 362 2.29 -12.22 -8.22
CA ILE A 362 2.62 -12.76 -6.88
C ILE A 362 4.11 -12.56 -6.56
N ALA A 363 5.01 -12.75 -7.51
CA ALA A 363 6.44 -12.52 -7.28
C ALA A 363 6.75 -11.04 -6.92
N ASP A 364 6.03 -10.09 -7.52
CA ASP A 364 6.15 -8.67 -7.16
C ASP A 364 5.61 -8.40 -5.74
N VAL A 365 4.49 -9.03 -5.39
CA VAL A 365 3.89 -8.92 -4.05
C VAL A 365 4.79 -9.55 -2.98
N GLN A 366 5.42 -10.68 -3.26
CA GLN A 366 6.41 -11.29 -2.36
C GLN A 366 7.58 -10.34 -2.09
N ALA A 367 8.13 -9.71 -3.14
CA ALA A 367 9.20 -8.73 -2.98
C ALA A 367 8.73 -7.52 -2.14
N GLY A 368 7.53 -7.01 -2.38
CA GLY A 368 6.91 -5.96 -1.60
C GLY A 368 6.72 -6.34 -0.13
N ALA A 369 6.22 -7.55 0.13
CA ALA A 369 6.01 -8.08 1.48
C ALA A 369 7.32 -8.20 2.28
N LEU A 370 8.40 -8.63 1.62
CA LEU A 370 9.72 -8.79 2.25
C LEU A 370 10.50 -7.48 2.38
N ALA A 371 10.06 -6.41 1.69
CA ALA A 371 10.79 -5.15 1.69
C ALA A 371 10.95 -4.55 3.10
N TYR A 372 9.93 -4.67 3.94
CA TYR A 372 9.91 -4.12 5.30
C TYR A 372 9.37 -5.12 6.34
N ASP A 373 9.56 -6.42 6.14
CA ASP A 373 9.12 -7.46 7.08
C ASP A 373 10.04 -7.51 8.32
N THR A 374 10.05 -6.41 9.07
CA THR A 374 10.87 -6.22 10.27
C THR A 374 10.06 -6.23 11.55
N GLU A 375 8.74 -6.14 11.45
CA GLU A 375 7.80 -6.14 12.58
C GLU A 375 6.61 -7.07 12.30
N PRO A 376 5.97 -7.63 13.34
CA PRO A 376 4.74 -8.42 13.17
C PRO A 376 3.58 -7.58 12.63
N LEU A 377 2.72 -8.17 11.79
CA LEU A 377 1.46 -7.55 11.39
C LEU A 377 0.58 -7.18 12.58
N ALA A 378 0.62 -7.97 13.66
CA ALA A 378 -0.09 -7.70 14.90
C ALA A 378 0.26 -6.36 15.57
N THR A 379 1.35 -5.72 15.18
CA THR A 379 1.82 -4.43 15.74
C THR A 379 1.91 -3.32 14.71
N VAL A 380 1.49 -3.55 13.47
CA VAL A 380 1.65 -2.64 12.33
C VAL A 380 0.99 -1.27 12.54
N GLY A 381 -0.03 -1.17 13.36
CA GLY A 381 -0.71 0.08 13.71
C GLY A 381 0.14 1.10 14.46
N ARG A 382 1.39 0.78 14.79
CA ARG A 382 2.39 1.71 15.34
C ARG A 382 3.07 2.53 14.25
N LEU A 383 3.05 2.04 13.02
CA LEU A 383 3.64 2.70 11.86
C LEU A 383 2.71 3.80 11.34
N ASP A 384 3.30 4.81 10.71
CA ASP A 384 2.53 5.82 9.99
C ASP A 384 1.77 5.14 8.81
N PRO A 385 0.44 5.33 8.70
CA PRO A 385 -0.38 4.72 7.64
C PRO A 385 0.07 5.05 6.22
N PHE A 386 0.81 6.14 6.02
CA PHE A 386 1.32 6.56 4.71
C PHE A 386 2.79 6.18 4.49
N SER A 387 3.44 5.55 5.48
CA SER A 387 4.83 5.10 5.33
C SER A 387 4.95 3.90 4.38
N PRO A 388 6.07 3.78 3.66
CA PRO A 388 6.36 2.59 2.85
C PRO A 388 6.34 1.29 3.67
N GLN A 389 6.72 1.35 4.95
CA GLN A 389 6.70 0.21 5.87
C GLN A 389 5.27 -0.27 6.11
N PHE A 390 4.36 0.64 6.45
CA PHE A 390 2.95 0.31 6.64
C PHE A 390 2.33 -0.29 5.38
N GLN A 391 2.61 0.30 4.21
CA GLN A 391 2.12 -0.19 2.91
C GLN A 391 2.66 -1.60 2.60
N SER A 392 3.96 -1.82 2.78
CA SER A 392 4.58 -3.14 2.59
C SER A 392 3.93 -4.20 3.47
N MET A 393 3.67 -3.88 4.73
CA MET A 393 3.12 -4.82 5.70
C MET A 393 1.63 -5.07 5.45
N THR A 394 0.81 -4.02 5.37
CA THR A 394 -0.65 -4.19 5.31
C THR A 394 -1.13 -4.62 3.94
N LEU A 395 -0.57 -4.04 2.86
CA LEU A 395 -0.99 -4.30 1.50
C LEU A 395 -0.33 -5.58 0.96
N GLU A 396 1.01 -5.64 0.94
CA GLU A 396 1.73 -6.71 0.25
C GLU A 396 1.84 -7.97 1.13
N LYS A 397 2.31 -7.87 2.39
CA LYS A 397 2.33 -9.03 3.31
C LYS A 397 0.91 -9.50 3.64
N GLY A 398 -0.03 -8.56 3.83
CA GLY A 398 -1.44 -8.90 4.01
C GLY A 398 -2.01 -9.71 2.83
N ALA A 399 -1.72 -9.33 1.58
CA ALA A 399 -2.12 -10.09 0.40
C ALA A 399 -1.49 -11.49 0.36
N MET A 400 -0.21 -11.61 0.75
CA MET A 400 0.44 -12.92 0.86
C MET A 400 -0.18 -13.81 1.95
N VAL A 401 -0.63 -13.24 3.07
CA VAL A 401 -1.37 -14.01 4.09
C VAL A 401 -2.64 -14.61 3.50
N PHE A 402 -3.44 -13.85 2.74
CA PHE A 402 -4.63 -14.39 2.06
C PHE A 402 -4.28 -15.41 0.97
N HIS A 403 -3.18 -15.20 0.24
CA HIS A 403 -2.70 -16.15 -0.76
C HIS A 403 -2.30 -17.48 -0.14
N MET A 404 -1.54 -17.46 0.96
CA MET A 404 -1.17 -18.65 1.71
C MET A 404 -2.38 -19.32 2.38
N LEU A 405 -3.34 -18.51 2.87
CA LEU A 405 -4.58 -19.05 3.45
C LEU A 405 -5.41 -19.78 2.37
N ARG A 406 -5.48 -19.23 1.14
CA ARG A 406 -6.10 -19.93 0.00
C ARG A 406 -5.44 -21.27 -0.29
N TRP A 407 -4.10 -21.33 -0.19
CA TRP A 407 -3.35 -22.60 -0.33
C TRP A 407 -3.68 -23.61 0.77
N GLU A 408 -3.82 -23.14 2.00
CA GLU A 408 -4.22 -24.00 3.13
C GLU A 408 -5.64 -24.56 2.98
N LEU A 409 -6.60 -23.70 2.68
CA LEU A 409 -8.01 -24.03 2.64
C LEU A 409 -8.43 -24.75 1.34
N GLY A 410 -7.76 -24.45 0.23
CA GLY A 410 -8.22 -24.74 -1.13
C GLY A 410 -9.25 -23.72 -1.62
N ASP A 411 -9.41 -23.64 -2.95
CA ASP A 411 -10.18 -22.57 -3.62
C ASP A 411 -11.63 -22.47 -3.12
N ASP A 412 -12.35 -23.61 -3.05
CA ASP A 412 -13.78 -23.60 -2.70
C ASP A 412 -14.03 -23.16 -1.26
N ALA A 413 -13.22 -23.65 -0.31
CA ALA A 413 -13.34 -23.27 1.10
C ALA A 413 -12.90 -21.83 1.31
N PHE A 414 -11.90 -21.36 0.56
CA PHE A 414 -11.44 -19.97 0.61
C PHE A 414 -12.54 -19.00 0.15
N ILE A 415 -13.23 -19.26 -0.96
CA ILE A 415 -14.35 -18.41 -1.41
C ILE A 415 -15.50 -18.42 -0.41
N LYS A 416 -15.84 -19.58 0.16
CA LYS A 416 -16.85 -19.66 1.23
C LYS A 416 -16.45 -18.86 2.46
N PHE A 417 -15.16 -18.94 2.85
CA PHE A 417 -14.59 -18.13 3.93
C PHE A 417 -14.75 -16.64 3.67
N LEU A 418 -14.38 -16.12 2.49
CA LEU A 418 -14.48 -14.70 2.16
C LEU A 418 -15.93 -14.21 2.23
N ARG A 419 -16.86 -14.94 1.62
CA ARG A 419 -18.30 -14.62 1.68
C ARG A 419 -18.86 -14.71 3.09
N GLY A 420 -18.43 -15.69 3.87
CA GLY A 420 -18.80 -15.83 5.26
C GLY A 420 -18.32 -14.68 6.13
N LEU A 421 -17.10 -14.21 5.89
CA LEU A 421 -16.52 -13.05 6.61
C LEU A 421 -17.31 -11.78 6.30
N LEU A 422 -17.58 -11.48 5.04
CA LEU A 422 -18.36 -10.33 4.61
C LEU A 422 -19.78 -10.38 5.19
N SER A 423 -20.50 -11.49 5.04
CA SER A 423 -21.87 -11.63 5.55
C SER A 423 -21.97 -11.48 7.07
N GLN A 424 -21.00 -12.02 7.82
CA GLN A 424 -21.03 -12.01 9.29
C GLN A 424 -20.65 -10.66 9.88
N TYR A 425 -19.76 -9.92 9.20
CA TYR A 425 -19.20 -8.67 9.68
C TYR A 425 -19.58 -7.45 8.82
N MET A 426 -20.62 -7.57 8.01
CA MET A 426 -21.16 -6.42 7.26
C MET A 426 -21.43 -5.23 8.21
N ASP A 427 -20.95 -4.05 7.84
CA ASP A 427 -21.01 -2.78 8.62
C ASP A 427 -20.36 -2.85 10.00
N LYS A 428 -19.48 -3.82 10.24
CA LYS A 428 -18.81 -4.03 11.52
C LYS A 428 -17.29 -4.01 11.41
N PRO A 429 -16.61 -3.66 12.51
CA PRO A 429 -15.16 -3.83 12.60
C PRO A 429 -14.78 -5.31 12.71
N VAL A 430 -13.67 -5.69 12.08
CA VAL A 430 -13.10 -7.05 12.05
C VAL A 430 -11.72 -7.04 12.69
N ARG A 431 -11.47 -8.05 13.52
CA ARG A 431 -10.15 -8.35 14.11
C ARG A 431 -9.53 -9.58 13.45
N THR A 432 -8.23 -9.72 13.56
CA THR A 432 -7.49 -10.93 13.15
C THR A 432 -8.12 -12.20 13.72
N ALA A 433 -8.51 -12.23 15.00
CA ALA A 433 -9.18 -13.38 15.61
C ALA A 433 -10.51 -13.74 14.95
N ASN A 434 -11.24 -12.76 14.39
CA ASN A 434 -12.47 -13.03 13.65
C ASN A 434 -12.18 -13.69 12.30
N VAL A 435 -11.14 -13.26 11.61
CA VAL A 435 -10.67 -13.87 10.35
C VAL A 435 -10.31 -15.33 10.60
N GLN A 436 -9.52 -15.62 11.65
CA GLN A 436 -9.16 -16.97 12.03
C GLN A 436 -10.40 -17.83 12.31
N ALA A 437 -11.30 -17.36 13.16
CA ALA A 437 -12.49 -18.12 13.56
C ALA A 437 -13.39 -18.49 12.36
N VAL A 438 -13.60 -17.55 11.42
CA VAL A 438 -14.39 -17.82 10.20
C VAL A 438 -13.65 -18.79 9.28
N ALA A 439 -12.33 -18.66 9.11
CA ALA A 439 -11.54 -19.57 8.28
C ALA A 439 -11.56 -20.99 8.83
N GLU A 440 -11.38 -21.17 10.15
CA GLU A 440 -11.45 -22.46 10.83
C GLU A 440 -12.85 -23.10 10.72
N ALA A 441 -13.91 -22.29 10.87
CA ALA A 441 -15.28 -22.77 10.74
C ALA A 441 -15.61 -23.27 9.33
N GLN A 442 -15.07 -22.65 8.28
CA GLN A 442 -15.33 -23.04 6.90
C GLN A 442 -14.47 -24.21 6.41
N SER A 443 -13.26 -24.35 6.95
CA SER A 443 -12.29 -25.37 6.49
C SER A 443 -12.20 -26.58 7.40
N GLN A 444 -12.66 -26.48 8.64
CA GLN A 444 -12.46 -27.47 9.71
C GLN A 444 -10.97 -27.71 10.05
N LEU A 445 -10.08 -26.81 9.66
CA LEU A 445 -8.66 -26.84 9.96
C LEU A 445 -8.37 -26.08 11.26
N GLN A 446 -7.27 -26.43 11.93
CA GLN A 446 -6.73 -25.68 13.06
C GLN A 446 -5.68 -24.70 12.52
N LEU A 447 -5.98 -23.41 12.53
CA LEU A 447 -5.13 -22.39 11.91
C LEU A 447 -4.32 -21.54 12.90
N THR A 448 -4.33 -21.90 14.18
CA THR A 448 -3.59 -21.16 15.22
C THR A 448 -2.10 -21.01 14.87
N SER A 449 -1.44 -22.08 14.40
CA SER A 449 -0.03 -22.02 13.99
C SER A 449 0.17 -21.13 12.77
N PHE A 450 -0.77 -21.13 11.81
CA PHE A 450 -0.72 -20.29 10.63
C PHE A 450 -0.75 -18.80 11.01
N PHE A 451 -1.71 -18.40 11.85
CA PHE A 451 -1.81 -17.00 12.26
C PHE A 451 -0.62 -16.57 13.14
N ALA A 452 -0.16 -17.41 14.05
CA ALA A 452 1.02 -17.13 14.87
C ALA A 452 2.28 -16.89 13.99
N GLN A 453 2.47 -17.68 12.93
CA GLN A 453 3.61 -17.53 12.02
C GLN A 453 3.54 -16.24 11.21
N TRP A 454 2.39 -15.95 10.61
CA TRP A 454 2.30 -14.91 9.58
C TRP A 454 1.79 -13.57 10.10
N ILE A 455 1.11 -13.55 11.25
CA ILE A 455 0.59 -12.33 11.86
C ILE A 455 1.45 -11.89 13.04
N ASP A 456 1.83 -12.83 13.94
CA ASP A 456 2.61 -12.52 15.13
C ASP A 456 4.12 -12.65 14.90
N GLY A 457 4.52 -13.34 13.82
CA GLY A 457 5.91 -13.55 13.42
C GLY A 457 6.38 -12.60 12.31
N THR A 458 7.70 -12.59 12.13
CA THR A 458 8.42 -11.88 11.06
C THR A 458 9.35 -12.82 10.31
N GLY A 459 9.79 -12.40 9.13
CA GLY A 459 10.67 -13.16 8.28
C GLY A 459 9.94 -14.16 7.40
N ALA A 460 10.66 -14.70 6.46
CA ALA A 460 10.19 -15.72 5.53
C ALA A 460 11.26 -16.81 5.39
N PRO A 461 10.89 -18.10 5.42
CA PRO A 461 11.84 -19.20 5.40
C PRO A 461 12.56 -19.30 4.06
N THR A 462 13.81 -19.78 4.11
CA THR A 462 14.56 -20.25 2.96
C THR A 462 14.51 -21.77 2.95
N PHE A 463 14.10 -22.35 1.81
CA PHE A 463 13.96 -23.80 1.68
C PHE A 463 15.10 -24.40 0.89
N THR A 464 15.61 -25.55 1.35
CA THR A 464 16.54 -26.40 0.61
C THR A 464 16.06 -27.84 0.62
N ASN A 465 16.37 -28.62 -0.43
CA ASN A 465 16.06 -30.04 -0.46
C ASN A 465 17.30 -30.88 -0.76
N LYS A 466 17.31 -32.09 -0.17
CA LYS A 466 18.25 -33.14 -0.49
C LYS A 466 17.46 -34.41 -0.73
N TYR A 467 17.77 -35.18 -1.77
CA TYR A 467 17.04 -36.40 -2.07
C TYR A 467 17.88 -37.45 -2.79
N THR A 468 17.47 -38.70 -2.65
CA THR A 468 18.02 -39.86 -3.36
C THR A 468 16.89 -40.61 -4.04
N VAL A 469 17.12 -41.02 -5.28
CA VAL A 469 16.15 -41.75 -6.11
C VAL A 469 16.51 -43.22 -6.16
N PHE A 470 15.58 -44.07 -5.73
CA PHE A 470 15.69 -45.52 -5.77
C PHE A 470 14.77 -46.10 -6.86
N ARG A 471 15.28 -47.06 -7.65
CA ARG A 471 14.46 -47.83 -8.60
C ARG A 471 13.76 -48.95 -7.84
N LEU A 472 12.45 -49.05 -8.00
CA LEU A 472 11.64 -50.12 -7.42
C LEU A 472 11.74 -51.40 -8.31
N SER A 473 11.70 -52.57 -7.69
CA SER A 473 11.72 -53.85 -8.38
C SER A 473 10.46 -54.05 -9.23
N SER A 474 10.56 -54.88 -10.29
CA SER A 474 9.43 -55.30 -11.10
C SER A 474 8.68 -54.17 -11.85
N ASN A 475 9.41 -53.21 -12.36
CA ASN A 475 8.85 -52.10 -13.17
C ASN A 475 7.83 -51.22 -12.41
N LYS A 476 7.89 -51.19 -11.08
CA LYS A 476 6.98 -50.41 -10.21
C LYS A 476 7.35 -48.91 -10.13
N GLY A 477 8.30 -48.44 -10.95
CA GLY A 477 8.71 -47.03 -10.96
C GLY A 477 9.86 -46.72 -10.01
N PHE A 478 9.80 -45.56 -9.37
CA PHE A 478 10.88 -45.02 -8.57
C PHE A 478 10.33 -44.51 -7.23
N ARG A 479 11.14 -44.65 -6.17
CA ARG A 479 10.89 -44.03 -4.87
C ARG A 479 11.97 -42.99 -4.62
N THR A 480 11.57 -41.77 -4.34
CA THR A 480 12.44 -40.67 -3.93
C THR A 480 12.28 -40.48 -2.42
N VAL A 481 13.38 -40.60 -1.70
CA VAL A 481 13.46 -40.31 -0.27
C VAL A 481 14.34 -39.08 -0.10
N GLY A 482 13.90 -38.14 0.69
CA GLY A 482 14.65 -36.90 0.89
C GLY A 482 14.16 -36.10 2.08
N SER A 483 14.77 -34.95 2.25
CA SER A 483 14.38 -33.98 3.26
C SER A 483 14.27 -32.58 2.68
N ILE A 484 13.39 -31.78 3.29
CA ILE A 484 13.29 -30.33 3.09
C ILE A 484 13.75 -29.69 4.39
N ALA A 485 14.78 -28.87 4.29
CA ALA A 485 15.27 -28.07 5.41
C ALA A 485 14.85 -26.62 5.25
N GLN A 486 14.62 -25.95 6.36
CA GLN A 486 14.34 -24.51 6.44
C GLN A 486 15.16 -23.87 7.57
N ASP A 487 15.42 -22.58 7.45
CA ASP A 487 16.23 -21.79 8.39
C ASP A 487 15.44 -21.20 9.56
N LEU A 488 14.11 -21.24 9.50
CA LEU A 488 13.20 -20.78 10.57
C LEU A 488 12.39 -21.96 11.13
N ASP A 489 12.72 -22.41 12.33
CA ASP A 489 12.20 -23.64 12.96
C ASP A 489 10.73 -23.58 13.37
N LEU A 490 10.18 -22.37 13.50
CA LEU A 490 8.78 -22.16 13.88
C LEU A 490 7.78 -22.38 12.75
N PHE A 491 8.24 -22.41 11.49
CA PHE A 491 7.33 -22.52 10.34
C PHE A 491 6.82 -23.95 10.17
N ARG A 492 5.50 -24.07 10.13
CA ARG A 492 4.78 -25.30 9.83
C ARG A 492 3.75 -25.03 8.74
N MET A 493 3.86 -25.74 7.61
CA MET A 493 2.94 -25.57 6.49
C MET A 493 3.06 -26.71 5.49
N PRO A 494 2.03 -26.94 4.66
CA PRO A 494 2.15 -27.78 3.48
C PRO A 494 2.94 -27.07 2.39
N ILE A 495 3.86 -27.78 1.76
CA ILE A 495 4.64 -27.32 0.63
C ILE A 495 4.29 -28.11 -0.63
N GLU A 496 4.17 -27.42 -1.78
CA GLU A 496 4.09 -28.06 -3.06
C GLU A 496 5.47 -28.53 -3.52
N LEU A 497 5.61 -29.81 -3.87
CA LEU A 497 6.75 -30.35 -4.57
C LEU A 497 6.37 -30.69 -6.00
N ARG A 498 7.04 -30.05 -6.96
CA ARG A 498 6.94 -30.38 -8.38
C ARG A 498 8.08 -31.33 -8.75
N ILE A 499 7.72 -32.51 -9.22
CA ILE A 499 8.65 -33.58 -9.58
C ILE A 499 8.62 -33.74 -11.10
N GLU A 500 9.65 -33.29 -11.76
CA GLU A 500 9.85 -33.49 -13.18
C GLU A 500 10.45 -34.86 -13.39
N THR A 501 9.78 -35.73 -14.17
CA THR A 501 10.21 -37.09 -14.44
C THR A 501 10.52 -37.29 -15.94
N ASP A 502 11.10 -38.45 -16.31
CA ASP A 502 11.26 -38.85 -17.70
C ASP A 502 9.92 -38.99 -18.47
N GLY A 503 8.81 -39.05 -17.75
CA GLY A 503 7.47 -39.05 -18.28
C GLY A 503 6.78 -37.70 -18.07
N LYS A 504 5.72 -37.73 -17.26
CA LYS A 504 4.96 -36.51 -16.91
C LYS A 504 5.46 -35.90 -15.61
N THR A 505 5.28 -34.59 -15.49
CA THR A 505 5.48 -33.89 -14.22
C THR A 505 4.39 -34.29 -13.21
N GLU A 506 4.80 -34.55 -11.99
CA GLU A 506 3.92 -34.84 -10.87
C GLU A 506 4.01 -33.76 -9.81
N ILE A 507 2.89 -33.49 -9.13
CA ILE A 507 2.80 -32.55 -8.02
C ILE A 507 2.43 -33.32 -6.75
N ARG A 508 3.10 -33.02 -5.66
CA ARG A 508 2.82 -33.58 -4.34
C ARG A 508 2.77 -32.47 -3.30
N ARG A 509 1.91 -32.61 -2.32
CA ARG A 509 1.85 -31.76 -1.13
C ARG A 509 2.51 -32.51 0.03
N VAL A 510 3.45 -31.85 0.70
CA VAL A 510 4.22 -32.41 1.82
C VAL A 510 4.15 -31.43 2.98
N ASP A 511 3.72 -31.93 4.15
CA ASP A 511 3.72 -31.11 5.36
C ASP A 511 5.12 -31.00 5.93
N ILE A 512 5.54 -29.78 6.22
CA ILE A 512 6.82 -29.50 6.88
C ILE A 512 6.59 -28.90 8.27
N ALA A 513 7.50 -29.22 9.18
CA ALA A 513 7.55 -28.67 10.53
C ALA A 513 8.96 -28.72 11.07
N GLY A 514 9.37 -27.69 11.83
CA GLY A 514 10.72 -27.59 12.37
C GLY A 514 11.78 -27.34 11.29
N THR A 515 13.05 -27.51 11.62
CA THR A 515 14.20 -27.20 10.78
C THR A 515 14.38 -28.17 9.61
N GLU A 516 13.90 -29.41 9.71
CA GLU A 516 14.01 -30.42 8.67
C GLU A 516 12.84 -31.40 8.72
N SER A 517 12.21 -31.66 7.58
CA SER A 517 11.12 -32.60 7.40
C SER A 517 11.46 -33.63 6.32
N GLN A 518 11.24 -34.92 6.62
CA GLN A 518 11.50 -36.02 5.70
C GLN A 518 10.30 -36.24 4.78
N PHE A 519 10.57 -36.66 3.53
CA PHE A 519 9.55 -37.10 2.58
C PHE A 519 9.93 -38.37 1.86
N SER A 520 8.91 -39.15 1.48
CA SER A 520 9.05 -40.32 0.62
C SER A 520 7.95 -40.30 -0.44
N ILE A 521 8.33 -40.24 -1.71
CA ILE A 521 7.40 -40.09 -2.84
C ILE A 521 7.67 -41.16 -3.87
N GLU A 522 6.63 -41.83 -4.35
CA GLU A 522 6.71 -42.77 -5.46
C GLU A 522 6.22 -42.12 -6.75
N THR A 523 6.97 -42.34 -7.84
CA THR A 523 6.66 -41.86 -9.17
C THR A 523 6.84 -42.99 -10.19
N PHE A 524 6.05 -42.94 -11.26
CA PHE A 524 6.21 -43.92 -12.34
C PHE A 524 7.47 -43.65 -13.17
N GLY A 525 7.68 -42.41 -13.61
CA GLY A 525 8.86 -41.96 -14.32
C GLY A 525 10.03 -41.69 -13.38
N ARG A 526 11.24 -41.78 -13.88
CA ARG A 526 12.46 -41.44 -13.12
C ARG A 526 12.47 -39.92 -12.83
N PRO A 527 12.53 -39.49 -11.55
CA PRO A 527 12.69 -38.09 -11.20
C PRO A 527 14.02 -37.51 -11.75
N ARG A 528 13.92 -36.34 -12.39
CA ARG A 528 15.04 -35.55 -12.92
C ARG A 528 15.33 -34.36 -12.04
N ARG A 529 14.27 -33.71 -11.60
CA ARG A 529 14.31 -32.48 -10.77
C ARG A 529 13.15 -32.42 -9.81
N ILE A 530 13.41 -31.96 -8.59
CA ILE A 530 12.37 -31.63 -7.59
C ILE A 530 12.50 -30.14 -7.28
N SER A 531 11.43 -29.39 -7.52
CA SER A 531 11.32 -27.97 -7.19
C SER A 531 10.37 -27.78 -6.03
N ILE A 532 10.75 -26.90 -5.08
CA ILE A 532 9.95 -26.55 -3.92
C ILE A 532 9.11 -25.32 -4.27
N ASP A 533 7.80 -25.43 -4.06
CA ASP A 533 6.84 -24.35 -4.24
C ASP A 533 7.06 -23.53 -5.53
N PRO A 534 7.03 -24.15 -6.71
CA PRO A 534 7.31 -23.49 -7.98
C PRO A 534 6.20 -22.52 -8.40
N GLN A 535 5.02 -22.60 -7.79
CA GLN A 535 3.89 -21.71 -8.04
C GLN A 535 3.83 -20.52 -7.09
N ASN A 536 4.83 -20.37 -6.18
CA ASN A 536 4.93 -19.28 -5.23
C ASN A 536 3.70 -19.14 -4.30
N TRP A 537 3.15 -20.27 -3.85
CA TRP A 537 2.09 -20.27 -2.85
C TRP A 537 2.51 -19.66 -1.51
N LEU A 538 3.80 -19.80 -1.17
CA LEU A 538 4.33 -19.43 0.13
C LEU A 538 5.17 -18.16 0.05
N LEU A 539 5.07 -17.32 1.07
CA LEU A 539 6.05 -16.27 1.29
C LEU A 539 7.37 -16.92 1.75
N LYS A 540 8.39 -16.84 0.90
CA LYS A 540 9.70 -17.46 1.13
C LYS A 540 10.81 -16.53 0.68
N SER A 541 11.99 -16.68 1.26
CA SER A 541 13.19 -15.99 0.81
C SER A 541 13.90 -16.80 -0.26
N THR A 542 14.30 -16.15 -1.36
CA THR A 542 15.13 -16.71 -2.41
C THR A 542 16.16 -15.67 -2.86
N PRO A 543 17.30 -16.08 -3.46
CA PRO A 543 18.29 -15.12 -3.97
C PRO A 543 17.67 -14.10 -4.96
N ASP A 544 16.81 -14.54 -5.86
CA ASP A 544 16.14 -13.65 -6.83
C ASP A 544 15.21 -12.63 -6.15
N LEU A 545 14.48 -13.04 -5.11
CA LEU A 545 13.67 -12.13 -4.31
C LEU A 545 14.53 -11.16 -3.51
N ALA A 546 15.69 -11.59 -2.98
CA ALA A 546 16.61 -10.71 -2.27
C ALA A 546 17.09 -9.55 -3.17
N VAL A 547 17.37 -9.82 -4.44
CA VAL A 547 17.69 -8.77 -5.43
C VAL A 547 16.52 -7.79 -5.59
N ARG A 548 15.30 -8.30 -5.83
CA ARG A 548 14.11 -7.46 -6.03
C ARG A 548 13.78 -6.62 -4.80
N VAL A 549 13.89 -7.19 -3.60
CA VAL A 549 13.69 -6.49 -2.32
C VAL A 549 14.69 -5.35 -2.17
N ALA A 550 15.97 -5.60 -2.40
CA ALA A 550 17.01 -4.58 -2.29
C ALA A 550 16.81 -3.47 -3.34
N VAL A 551 16.46 -3.82 -4.57
CA VAL A 551 16.13 -2.84 -5.60
C VAL A 551 14.92 -2.00 -5.22
N LEU A 552 13.86 -2.59 -4.69
CA LEU A 552 12.65 -1.87 -4.26
C LEU A 552 12.97 -0.86 -3.14
N ARG A 553 13.74 -1.29 -2.13
CA ARG A 553 14.20 -0.39 -1.05
C ARG A 553 15.05 0.75 -1.59
N GLY A 554 15.98 0.45 -2.49
CA GLY A 554 16.81 1.46 -3.14
C GLY A 554 16.00 2.49 -3.91
N GLN A 555 14.99 2.07 -4.67
CA GLN A 555 14.08 2.96 -5.38
C GLN A 555 13.31 3.89 -4.44
N GLN A 556 12.89 3.39 -3.27
CA GLN A 556 12.21 4.21 -2.27
C GLN A 556 13.13 5.26 -1.66
N GLN A 557 14.39 4.91 -1.34
CA GLN A 557 15.37 5.87 -0.86
C GLN A 557 15.66 6.97 -1.89
N VAL A 558 15.84 6.58 -3.16
CA VAL A 558 16.04 7.52 -4.26
C VAL A 558 14.84 8.44 -4.43
N ALA A 559 13.62 7.93 -4.34
CA ALA A 559 12.40 8.73 -4.41
C ALA A 559 12.25 9.74 -3.26
N GLN A 560 12.85 9.45 -2.10
CA GLN A 560 12.95 10.36 -0.94
C GLN A 560 14.12 11.34 -1.06
N GLY A 561 14.90 11.28 -2.15
CA GLY A 561 16.08 12.12 -2.38
C GLY A 561 17.38 11.59 -1.76
N ASP A 562 17.35 10.48 -1.01
CA ASP A 562 18.56 9.85 -0.44
C ASP A 562 19.24 8.92 -1.45
N LEU A 563 20.01 9.55 -2.35
CA LEU A 563 20.75 8.83 -3.38
C LEU A 563 21.82 7.91 -2.81
N THR A 564 22.39 8.25 -1.64
CA THR A 564 23.44 7.46 -0.98
C THR A 564 22.86 6.18 -0.40
N ALA A 565 21.75 6.27 0.35
CA ALA A 565 21.06 5.10 0.87
C ALA A 565 20.54 4.21 -0.28
N GLY A 566 20.07 4.82 -1.38
CA GLY A 566 19.68 4.10 -2.58
C GLY A 566 20.81 3.25 -3.17
N LEU A 567 22.02 3.81 -3.31
CA LEU A 567 23.20 3.07 -3.77
C LEU A 567 23.59 1.91 -2.84
N ILE A 568 23.47 2.10 -1.52
CA ILE A 568 23.75 1.04 -0.54
C ILE A 568 22.79 -0.16 -0.77
N GLU A 569 21.49 0.11 -0.95
CA GLU A 569 20.52 -0.96 -1.20
C GLU A 569 20.77 -1.64 -2.56
N TYR A 570 21.09 -0.90 -3.62
CA TYR A 570 21.42 -1.52 -4.91
C TYR A 570 22.72 -2.33 -4.86
N GLN A 571 23.69 -1.95 -4.01
CA GLN A 571 24.88 -2.77 -3.77
C GLN A 571 24.52 -4.09 -3.09
N LYS A 572 23.57 -4.11 -2.13
CA LYS A 572 23.05 -5.36 -1.55
C LYS A 572 22.41 -6.26 -2.60
N ALA A 573 21.74 -5.67 -3.61
CA ALA A 573 21.21 -6.43 -4.73
C ALA A 573 22.33 -7.11 -5.55
N LEU A 574 23.43 -6.40 -5.82
CA LEU A 574 24.62 -6.98 -6.48
C LEU A 574 25.34 -8.02 -5.61
N ASP A 575 25.31 -7.87 -4.28
CA ASP A 575 25.89 -8.88 -3.38
C ASP A 575 25.06 -10.17 -3.40
N ALA A 576 23.75 -10.09 -3.58
CA ALA A 576 22.85 -11.23 -3.72
C ALA A 576 22.99 -11.88 -5.13
N ASN A 577 23.14 -11.08 -6.19
CA ASN A 577 23.41 -11.53 -7.57
C ASN A 577 24.35 -10.56 -8.27
N LYS A 578 25.63 -10.92 -8.34
CA LYS A 578 26.67 -10.09 -8.97
C LYS A 578 26.43 -9.81 -10.46
N ALA A 579 25.64 -10.62 -11.13
CA ALA A 579 25.29 -10.45 -12.53
C ALA A 579 23.94 -9.72 -12.73
N SER A 580 23.33 -9.17 -11.68
CA SER A 580 22.02 -8.51 -11.80
C SER A 580 22.05 -7.30 -12.72
N SER A 581 21.45 -7.46 -13.91
CA SER A 581 21.25 -6.38 -14.88
C SER A 581 20.42 -5.26 -14.29
N LEU A 582 19.36 -5.59 -13.53
CA LEU A 582 18.48 -4.62 -12.89
C LEU A 582 19.20 -3.74 -11.85
N ALA A 583 20.00 -4.36 -10.96
CA ALA A 583 20.73 -3.61 -9.95
C ALA A 583 21.77 -2.66 -10.57
N SER A 584 22.53 -3.15 -11.57
CA SER A 584 23.49 -2.34 -12.31
C SER A 584 22.82 -1.16 -13.01
N TYR A 585 21.67 -1.39 -13.64
CA TYR A 585 20.86 -0.33 -14.28
C TYR A 585 20.45 0.74 -13.27
N ARG A 586 19.92 0.36 -12.10
CA ARG A 586 19.49 1.31 -11.05
C ARG A 586 20.66 2.11 -10.48
N ILE A 587 21.83 1.52 -10.33
CA ILE A 587 23.06 2.24 -9.96
C ILE A 587 23.42 3.27 -11.04
N GLY A 588 23.29 2.91 -12.32
CA GLY A 588 23.51 3.79 -13.45
C GLY A 588 22.59 5.03 -13.42
N GLU A 589 21.30 4.84 -13.14
CA GLU A 589 20.34 5.93 -12.97
C GLU A 589 20.76 6.92 -11.86
N VAL A 590 21.19 6.40 -10.70
CA VAL A 590 21.64 7.26 -9.59
C VAL A 590 22.88 8.07 -9.98
N PHE A 591 23.88 7.44 -10.60
CA PHE A 591 25.05 8.17 -11.07
C PHE A 591 24.71 9.20 -12.16
N PHE A 592 23.73 8.90 -13.02
CA PHE A 592 23.22 9.87 -14.00
C PHE A 592 22.56 11.09 -13.32
N MET A 593 21.75 10.85 -12.27
CA MET A 593 21.16 11.93 -11.44
C MET A 593 22.25 12.79 -10.81
N GLN A 594 23.33 12.19 -10.31
CA GLN A 594 24.49 12.86 -9.71
C GLN A 594 25.40 13.54 -10.74
N ARG A 595 25.08 13.50 -12.04
CA ARG A 595 25.92 13.98 -13.15
C ARG A 595 27.28 13.28 -13.28
N ASN A 596 27.44 12.12 -12.65
CA ASN A 596 28.62 11.27 -12.80
C ASN A 596 28.46 10.37 -14.04
N TYR A 597 28.56 10.99 -15.21
CA TYR A 597 28.28 10.31 -16.50
C TYR A 597 29.21 9.15 -16.79
N GLN A 598 30.47 9.19 -16.31
CA GLN A 598 31.41 8.08 -16.52
C GLN A 598 30.99 6.84 -15.73
N SER A 599 30.66 7.00 -14.45
CA SER A 599 30.19 5.90 -13.61
C SER A 599 28.82 5.39 -14.09
N ALA A 600 27.92 6.29 -14.49
CA ALA A 600 26.64 5.93 -15.09
C ALA A 600 26.81 5.06 -16.33
N ALA A 601 27.65 5.48 -17.29
CA ALA A 601 27.92 4.71 -18.50
C ALA A 601 28.54 3.33 -18.22
N ASN A 602 29.38 3.22 -17.21
CA ASN A 602 29.95 1.93 -16.81
C ASN A 602 28.86 1.01 -16.26
N SER A 603 28.01 1.53 -15.35
CA SER A 603 26.91 0.75 -14.74
C SER A 603 25.88 0.28 -15.79
N PHE A 604 25.53 1.13 -16.77
CA PHE A 604 24.64 0.70 -17.87
C PHE A 604 25.28 -0.36 -18.78
N ARG A 605 26.59 -0.30 -19.00
CA ARG A 605 27.31 -1.38 -19.74
C ARG A 605 27.36 -2.67 -18.93
N ASP A 606 27.51 -2.58 -17.61
CA ASP A 606 27.47 -3.76 -16.74
C ASP A 606 26.05 -4.35 -16.74
N ALA A 607 24.99 -3.53 -16.77
CA ALA A 607 23.61 -3.99 -16.94
C ALA A 607 23.42 -4.75 -18.27
N LEU A 608 24.01 -4.30 -19.37
CA LEU A 608 23.97 -5.00 -20.67
C LEU A 608 24.76 -6.32 -20.70
N ARG A 609 25.72 -6.52 -19.77
CA ARG A 609 26.53 -7.74 -19.66
C ARG A 609 26.02 -8.72 -18.62
N GLY A 610 25.01 -8.33 -17.85
CA GLY A 610 24.47 -9.10 -16.76
C GLY A 610 23.58 -10.27 -17.18
N ASP A 611 22.66 -10.65 -16.32
CA ASP A 611 21.74 -11.79 -16.51
C ASP A 611 20.59 -11.50 -17.50
N GLY A 612 20.42 -10.25 -17.93
CA GLY A 612 19.37 -9.82 -18.85
C GLY A 612 17.96 -9.83 -18.25
N ASP A 613 17.82 -9.93 -16.94
CA ASP A 613 16.54 -9.90 -16.24
C ASP A 613 16.35 -8.58 -15.45
N PRO A 614 15.20 -7.94 -15.61
CA PRO A 614 14.14 -8.12 -16.62
C PRO A 614 14.55 -7.62 -18.03
N LYS A 615 13.99 -8.18 -19.08
CA LYS A 615 14.36 -7.89 -20.47
C LYS A 615 14.39 -6.42 -20.85
N TRP A 616 13.48 -5.62 -20.30
CA TRP A 616 13.41 -4.17 -20.59
C TRP A 616 14.68 -3.40 -20.18
N VAL A 617 15.52 -3.95 -19.31
CA VAL A 617 16.79 -3.32 -18.89
C VAL A 617 17.71 -3.12 -20.09
N GLU A 618 17.71 -4.03 -21.06
CA GLU A 618 18.54 -3.93 -22.27
C GLU A 618 18.18 -2.67 -23.07
N VAL A 619 16.92 -2.51 -23.44
CA VAL A 619 16.47 -1.36 -24.26
C VAL A 619 16.72 -0.05 -23.56
N TRP A 620 16.40 0.04 -22.27
CA TRP A 620 16.59 1.29 -21.51
C TRP A 620 18.08 1.58 -21.23
N SER A 621 18.92 0.59 -21.04
CA SER A 621 20.38 0.79 -20.91
C SER A 621 20.97 1.43 -22.16
N HIS A 622 20.55 1.01 -23.34
CA HIS A 622 20.96 1.65 -24.60
C HIS A 622 20.45 3.10 -24.69
N ILE A 623 19.19 3.36 -24.28
CA ILE A 623 18.66 4.73 -24.27
C ILE A 623 19.45 5.62 -23.32
N GLU A 624 19.74 5.17 -22.11
CA GLU A 624 20.50 5.94 -21.12
C GLU A 624 21.95 6.19 -21.55
N LEU A 625 22.61 5.21 -22.17
CA LEU A 625 23.92 5.41 -22.78
C LEU A 625 23.87 6.47 -23.89
N GLY A 626 22.84 6.43 -24.73
CA GLY A 626 22.62 7.46 -25.75
C GLY A 626 22.42 8.84 -25.16
N ARG A 627 21.62 8.99 -24.10
CA ARG A 627 21.43 10.25 -23.34
C ARG A 627 22.75 10.77 -22.78
N ILE A 628 23.58 9.90 -22.21
CA ILE A 628 24.92 10.27 -21.72
C ILE A 628 25.78 10.82 -22.86
N PHE A 629 25.79 10.13 -24.02
CA PHE A 629 26.56 10.60 -25.16
C PHE A 629 26.07 11.92 -25.73
N ASP A 630 24.76 12.17 -25.76
CA ASP A 630 24.21 13.46 -26.16
C ASP A 630 24.65 14.58 -25.20
N VAL A 631 24.51 14.39 -23.88
CA VAL A 631 24.91 15.37 -22.86
C VAL A 631 26.42 15.68 -22.90
N THR A 632 27.22 14.66 -23.31
CA THR A 632 28.69 14.82 -23.44
C THR A 632 29.17 15.22 -24.84
N GLY A 633 28.25 15.61 -25.74
CA GLY A 633 28.57 16.09 -27.07
C GLY A 633 28.98 15.05 -28.10
N GLN A 634 28.68 13.77 -27.84
CA GLN A 634 29.08 12.64 -28.69
C GLN A 634 27.89 12.13 -29.52
N ARG A 635 27.30 12.97 -30.33
CA ARG A 635 26.03 12.71 -31.04
C ARG A 635 26.02 11.43 -31.88
N ASP A 636 27.06 11.16 -32.62
CA ASP A 636 27.12 9.92 -33.47
C ASP A 636 27.05 8.66 -32.64
N ARG A 637 27.68 8.66 -31.49
CA ARG A 637 27.60 7.53 -30.53
C ARG A 637 26.21 7.43 -29.92
N ALA A 638 25.59 8.56 -29.59
CA ALA A 638 24.23 8.60 -29.07
C ALA A 638 23.23 7.97 -30.05
N VAL A 639 23.29 8.40 -31.33
CA VAL A 639 22.42 7.85 -32.39
C VAL A 639 22.63 6.33 -32.56
N ASN A 640 23.88 5.86 -32.44
CA ASN A 640 24.15 4.42 -32.51
C ASN A 640 23.49 3.64 -31.36
N GLU A 641 23.60 4.13 -30.12
CA GLU A 641 22.93 3.49 -28.97
C GLU A 641 21.41 3.51 -29.12
N TYR A 642 20.79 4.61 -29.54
CA TYR A 642 19.35 4.65 -29.81
C TYR A 642 18.92 3.67 -30.91
N ARG A 643 19.77 3.45 -31.93
CA ARG A 643 19.53 2.43 -32.96
C ARG A 643 19.55 1.01 -32.38
N LEU A 644 20.51 0.72 -31.49
CA LEU A 644 20.57 -0.56 -30.77
C LEU A 644 19.31 -0.75 -29.92
N ALA A 645 18.86 0.28 -29.20
CA ALA A 645 17.61 0.24 -28.46
C ALA A 645 16.40 -0.16 -29.34
N VAL A 646 16.27 0.45 -30.53
CA VAL A 646 15.20 0.09 -31.48
C VAL A 646 15.32 -1.36 -31.97
N GLN A 647 16.53 -1.88 -32.11
CA GLN A 647 16.77 -3.26 -32.56
C GLN A 647 16.37 -4.35 -31.54
N THR A 648 16.28 -4.01 -30.27
CA THR A 648 15.80 -4.96 -29.22
C THR A 648 14.36 -5.43 -29.45
N ASN A 649 13.56 -4.66 -30.20
CA ASN A 649 12.11 -4.85 -30.36
C ASN A 649 11.30 -4.84 -29.04
N ASP A 650 11.87 -4.32 -27.96
CA ASP A 650 11.19 -4.16 -26.67
C ASP A 650 10.68 -2.74 -26.53
N ASN A 651 9.36 -2.56 -26.60
CA ASN A 651 8.70 -1.26 -26.42
C ASN A 651 8.15 -1.07 -25.00
N THR A 652 8.72 -1.73 -24.00
CA THR A 652 8.32 -1.55 -22.60
C THR A 652 8.41 -0.07 -22.22
N GLN A 653 7.32 0.47 -21.67
CA GLN A 653 7.17 1.88 -21.31
C GLN A 653 7.39 2.87 -22.48
N GLY A 654 7.20 2.42 -23.72
CA GLY A 654 7.37 3.29 -24.90
C GLY A 654 8.82 3.47 -25.36
N ALA A 655 9.75 2.63 -24.91
CA ALA A 655 11.19 2.73 -25.16
C ALA A 655 11.54 2.90 -26.64
N ILE A 656 10.93 2.14 -27.55
CA ILE A 656 11.20 2.30 -29.00
C ILE A 656 10.79 3.67 -29.52
N ASN A 657 9.66 4.18 -29.06
CA ASN A 657 9.18 5.51 -29.49
C ASN A 657 10.10 6.61 -28.96
N GLU A 658 10.54 6.48 -27.71
CA GLU A 658 11.53 7.37 -27.09
C GLU A 658 12.86 7.35 -27.85
N ALA A 659 13.40 6.16 -28.13
CA ALA A 659 14.63 6.01 -28.87
C ALA A 659 14.55 6.64 -30.27
N ARG A 660 13.42 6.44 -31.00
CA ARG A 660 13.19 7.07 -32.32
C ARG A 660 13.13 8.60 -32.24
N ALA A 661 12.48 9.15 -31.23
CA ALA A 661 12.44 10.60 -31.01
C ALA A 661 13.84 11.17 -30.74
N LEU A 662 14.62 10.48 -29.90
CA LEU A 662 15.98 10.85 -29.56
C LEU A 662 16.97 10.71 -30.74
N MET A 663 16.72 9.80 -31.69
CA MET A 663 17.49 9.77 -32.95
C MET A 663 17.30 11.04 -33.80
N GLN A 664 16.11 11.64 -33.74
CA GLN A 664 15.81 12.85 -34.49
C GLN A 664 16.28 14.13 -33.76
N LYS A 665 16.06 14.19 -32.44
CA LYS A 665 16.39 15.35 -31.60
C LYS A 665 17.29 14.90 -30.45
N PRO A 666 18.50 15.51 -30.26
CA PRO A 666 19.38 15.18 -29.16
C PRO A 666 18.70 15.37 -27.81
N TYR A 667 19.00 14.48 -26.87
CA TYR A 667 18.58 14.62 -25.48
C TYR A 667 19.21 15.87 -24.87
N GLN A 668 18.38 16.70 -24.27
CA GLN A 668 18.80 17.85 -23.48
C GLN A 668 18.26 17.69 -22.08
N ARG A 669 19.13 17.80 -21.08
CA ARG A 669 18.72 17.77 -19.69
C ARG A 669 17.99 19.09 -19.37
N GLU A 670 16.79 19.01 -18.83
CA GLU A 670 16.09 20.20 -18.34
C GLU A 670 16.95 20.90 -17.28
N HIS A 671 17.17 22.20 -17.44
CA HIS A 671 17.75 23.03 -16.39
C HIS A 671 16.66 23.19 -15.31
N THR A 672 16.71 22.37 -14.27
CA THR A 672 16.08 22.73 -13.02
C THR A 672 16.96 23.84 -12.41
N ASP A 673 16.53 25.09 -12.52
CA ASP A 673 17.06 26.17 -11.72
C ASP A 673 16.85 25.80 -10.25
N ASN A 674 17.95 25.73 -9.50
CA ASN A 674 17.95 25.53 -8.04
C ASN A 674 17.37 26.74 -7.33
#